data_388e400562857c8b59a207dbce1a06b4
#
_entry.id   388e400562857c8b59a207dbce1a06b4
#
_cell.length_a   1.000
_cell.length_b   1.000
_cell.length_c   1.000
_cell.angle_alpha   90.00
_cell.angle_beta   90.00
_cell.angle_gamma   90.00
#
_symmetry.space_group_name_H-M   'P 1'
#
loop_
_entity.id
_entity.type
_entity.pdbx_description
1 polymer ?
#
loop_
_entity_poly.entity_id
_entity_poly.type
_entity_poly.pdbx_seq_one_letter_code
_entity_poly.pdbx_strand_id
1 'polypeptide(L)'
;MIRQAIHIIFLSACILLHAMSVCAAPALPEDSTPVLADSVIQVEDIQVTAIKQGLNLRNQPVTASVIGRTDLERRHVAALKEVSQVVPNFHTPDYGSRMTSSIYIRGLGARIDQPVMGLNIDNIPYLNKDAYDFDLTDIERIEVLRGPQSTLFGRNTMGGVINVYTLSPFTFEGVRLGMEYGSGNTQKYRISTYYKTSERVGFSVGAYYSKTDGFFKNLYTGEKCDWERSGGGRFKVQYRNLHELRIDNTFSFVKLEQGGYPYAYVETGQIAYNDPSDYRRTNFNDGLTIRYEGEKFSVASITSYQYLDDRMNLDQDFLPLSYFTLTQARREHAVTEDLVFRSPDDKAYRWLLGAFGFYRHTSMHAPVLFKEDGIRNLILDRFEPQGIHAEWGEDTFLLDSRFRTPDYGAALYHESTYDAGRWRFTAGLRVDFEASKLHYRSYAEATYTTQTPDGTSYPHAILVDQPGTLKQSFTEILPKISVLYRMGSARRNTLYATVSKGYKAGGFNTQMFSDVLQQQVMKQMGFGSLYDVADVVTYKPEKSWNYEVGAHLSTPSHKVQADLALFYIDCRDQQLTVFPEGQVTGRLMTNAGRTRSFGGEASLLATLWRNLDLQVAYGYTRATFVKFDTGKADYAGNFIPYAPQHTLYAGASYTLRTGWNWLEYVIFRVAANGAGRIYWNEANTFSQPFYALLEASIRFEHRHWAVDVWGRNLTDTRYDTFYFMSIGNSFLQRGRPRTFGVSLSITL
;
A
#
# COMPACT_ATOMS: atom_id res chain seq x y z
N MET A 1 23.20 -18.72 -17.66
CA MET A 1 21.82 -19.06 -17.25
C MET A 1 20.77 -18.08 -17.77
N ILE A 2 20.90 -16.77 -17.58
CA ILE A 2 19.89 -15.77 -18.04
C ILE A 2 19.78 -15.72 -19.58
N ARG A 3 20.88 -15.81 -20.34
CA ARG A 3 20.85 -15.89 -21.82
C ARG A 3 20.16 -17.16 -22.34
N GLN A 4 20.30 -18.28 -21.65
CA GLN A 4 19.62 -19.53 -22.02
C GLN A 4 18.12 -19.49 -21.69
N ALA A 5 17.73 -18.85 -20.58
CA ALA A 5 16.32 -18.65 -20.24
C ALA A 5 15.60 -17.73 -21.24
N ILE A 6 16.25 -16.65 -21.70
CA ILE A 6 15.72 -15.76 -22.74
C ILE A 6 15.57 -16.49 -24.08
N HIS A 7 16.51 -17.34 -24.46
CA HIS A 7 16.40 -18.16 -25.69
C HIS A 7 15.26 -19.19 -25.60
N ILE A 8 15.06 -19.80 -24.42
CA ILE A 8 13.97 -20.76 -24.21
C ILE A 8 12.61 -20.04 -24.26
N ILE A 9 12.49 -18.85 -23.68
CA ILE A 9 11.27 -18.02 -23.73
C ILE A 9 10.99 -17.56 -25.16
N PHE A 10 12.01 -17.15 -25.92
CA PHE A 10 11.86 -16.74 -27.33
C PHE A 10 11.50 -17.94 -28.22
N LEU A 11 12.10 -19.10 -28.00
CA LEU A 11 11.80 -20.34 -28.75
C LEU A 11 10.38 -20.84 -28.41
N SER A 12 9.97 -20.76 -27.13
CA SER A 12 8.62 -21.12 -26.70
C SER A 12 7.56 -20.14 -27.26
N ALA A 13 7.85 -18.85 -27.33
CA ALA A 13 6.98 -17.85 -27.96
C ALA A 13 6.87 -18.07 -29.48
N CYS A 14 7.96 -18.43 -30.16
CA CYS A 14 7.92 -18.76 -31.60
C CYS A 14 7.18 -20.07 -31.89
N ILE A 15 7.28 -21.08 -31.01
CA ILE A 15 6.54 -22.35 -31.12
C ILE A 15 5.04 -22.10 -30.87
N LEU A 16 4.68 -21.25 -29.89
CA LEU A 16 3.28 -20.84 -29.65
C LEU A 16 2.70 -20.04 -30.82
N LEU A 17 3.47 -19.12 -31.41
CA LEU A 17 3.07 -18.38 -32.61
C LEU A 17 2.88 -19.30 -33.83
N HIS A 18 3.71 -20.34 -33.99
CA HIS A 18 3.54 -21.32 -35.09
C HIS A 18 2.38 -22.29 -34.82
N ALA A 19 2.11 -22.66 -33.57
CA ALA A 19 0.94 -23.47 -33.22
C ALA A 19 -0.38 -22.72 -33.40
N MET A 20 -0.38 -21.40 -33.26
CA MET A 20 -1.56 -20.55 -33.49
C MET A 20 -1.90 -20.33 -34.98
N SER A 21 -0.94 -20.47 -35.89
CA SER A 21 -1.18 -20.38 -37.34
C SER A 21 -1.79 -21.64 -37.96
N VAL A 22 -1.91 -22.74 -37.23
CA VAL A 22 -2.52 -24.00 -37.73
C VAL A 22 -3.98 -24.16 -37.26
N CYS A 23 -4.46 -23.39 -36.29
CA CYS A 23 -5.88 -23.31 -35.93
C CYS A 23 -6.53 -22.08 -36.56
N ALA A 24 -6.85 -22.15 -37.85
CA ALA A 24 -7.76 -21.21 -38.49
C ALA A 24 -9.14 -21.39 -37.83
N ALA A 25 -9.50 -20.45 -36.96
CA ALA A 25 -10.84 -20.39 -36.40
C ALA A 25 -11.86 -20.09 -37.51
N PRO A 26 -13.06 -20.66 -37.48
CA PRO A 26 -14.13 -20.30 -38.39
C PRO A 26 -14.46 -18.83 -38.15
N ALA A 27 -14.72 -18.11 -39.27
CA ALA A 27 -15.12 -16.71 -39.27
C ALA A 27 -16.33 -16.50 -38.34
N LEU A 28 -16.15 -15.67 -37.34
CA LEU A 28 -17.22 -15.20 -36.47
C LEU A 28 -18.23 -14.40 -37.28
N PRO A 29 -19.55 -14.49 -36.99
CA PRO A 29 -20.53 -13.66 -37.63
C PRO A 29 -20.26 -12.18 -37.37
N GLU A 30 -20.42 -11.36 -38.40
CA GLU A 30 -20.07 -9.92 -38.49
C GLU A 30 -20.82 -8.97 -37.54
N ASP A 31 -21.61 -9.44 -36.58
CA ASP A 31 -22.53 -8.61 -35.79
C ASP A 31 -22.24 -8.53 -34.28
N SER A 32 -21.05 -8.82 -33.85
CA SER A 32 -20.59 -8.47 -32.50
C SER A 32 -19.49 -7.40 -32.55
N THR A 33 -19.87 -6.16 -32.85
CA THR A 33 -19.01 -5.01 -32.59
C THR A 33 -18.76 -4.92 -31.11
N PRO A 34 -17.49 -5.05 -30.61
CA PRO A 34 -17.17 -4.63 -29.29
C PRO A 34 -17.36 -3.12 -29.24
N VAL A 35 -18.38 -2.68 -28.52
CA VAL A 35 -18.64 -1.26 -28.26
C VAL A 35 -17.48 -0.68 -27.45
N LEU A 36 -16.42 -0.25 -28.17
CA LEU A 36 -15.37 0.62 -27.63
C LEU A 36 -15.75 2.10 -27.75
N ALA A 37 -16.97 2.40 -28.16
CA ALA A 37 -17.45 3.75 -28.41
C ALA A 37 -18.55 4.13 -27.43
N ASP A 38 -18.19 4.33 -26.17
CA ASP A 38 -18.72 5.40 -25.33
C ASP A 38 -17.90 5.39 -24.03
N SER A 39 -16.86 6.17 -24.05
CA SER A 39 -15.85 6.20 -22.99
C SER A 39 -16.19 7.13 -21.83
N VAL A 40 -17.43 7.12 -21.41
CA VAL A 40 -17.73 7.39 -20.02
C VAL A 40 -18.06 6.03 -19.43
N ILE A 41 -17.16 5.46 -18.62
CA ILE A 41 -17.54 4.35 -17.77
C ILE A 41 -18.67 4.90 -16.90
N GLN A 42 -19.90 4.56 -17.29
CA GLN A 42 -21.03 4.84 -16.44
C GLN A 42 -20.80 4.00 -15.18
N VAL A 43 -20.47 4.65 -14.07
CA VAL A 43 -20.29 4.00 -12.76
C VAL A 43 -21.53 3.16 -12.38
N GLU A 44 -22.65 3.36 -13.06
CA GLU A 44 -23.89 2.58 -12.92
C GLU A 44 -23.79 1.16 -13.47
N ASP A 45 -22.96 0.88 -14.47
CA ASP A 45 -22.83 -0.45 -15.08
C ASP A 45 -21.75 -1.32 -14.43
N ILE A 46 -21.01 -0.79 -13.46
CA ILE A 46 -20.10 -1.58 -12.66
C ILE A 46 -20.90 -2.34 -11.63
N GLN A 47 -21.40 -3.52 -12.02
CA GLN A 47 -21.91 -4.49 -11.06
C GLN A 47 -20.75 -4.94 -10.19
N VAL A 48 -20.76 -4.47 -8.93
CA VAL A 48 -19.79 -4.88 -7.94
C VAL A 48 -19.96 -6.37 -7.66
N THR A 49 -19.04 -7.17 -8.12
CA THR A 49 -18.97 -8.61 -7.83
C THR A 49 -18.36 -8.88 -6.44
N ALA A 50 -18.29 -7.86 -5.59
CA ALA A 50 -17.80 -8.02 -4.23
C ALA A 50 -18.73 -8.96 -3.45
N ILE A 51 -18.19 -10.03 -2.89
CA ILE A 51 -18.96 -11.02 -2.12
C ILE A 51 -19.65 -10.36 -0.93
N LYS A 52 -19.02 -9.38 -0.31
CA LYS A 52 -19.53 -8.65 0.86
C LYS A 52 -20.40 -7.44 0.51
N GLN A 53 -20.41 -6.99 -0.75
CA GLN A 53 -21.17 -5.83 -1.21
C GLN A 53 -21.84 -6.14 -2.54
N GLY A 54 -23.13 -6.41 -2.53
CA GLY A 54 -23.86 -6.91 -3.70
C GLY A 54 -24.61 -5.85 -4.51
N LEU A 55 -24.35 -4.55 -4.34
CA LEU A 55 -25.07 -3.48 -5.00
C LEU A 55 -24.10 -2.46 -5.59
N ASN A 56 -24.58 -1.72 -6.58
CA ASN A 56 -23.91 -0.56 -7.11
C ASN A 56 -23.43 0.37 -5.99
N LEU A 57 -22.14 0.76 -5.99
CA LEU A 57 -21.52 1.55 -4.93
C LEU A 57 -22.23 2.89 -4.65
N ARG A 58 -22.84 3.52 -5.66
CA ARG A 58 -23.63 4.76 -5.50
C ARG A 58 -24.92 4.55 -4.69
N ASN A 59 -25.37 3.32 -4.53
CA ASN A 59 -26.49 2.96 -3.69
C ASN A 59 -26.06 2.48 -2.30
N GLN A 60 -24.78 2.64 -1.95
CA GLN A 60 -24.23 2.31 -0.63
C GLN A 60 -23.96 3.59 0.18
N PRO A 61 -24.14 3.57 1.50
CA PRO A 61 -23.83 4.69 2.38
C PRO A 61 -22.32 4.74 2.68
N VAL A 62 -21.50 4.92 1.63
CA VAL A 62 -20.03 4.93 1.70
C VAL A 62 -19.44 5.83 0.62
N THR A 63 -18.40 6.55 0.97
CA THR A 63 -17.60 7.29 -0.01
C THR A 63 -16.64 6.33 -0.73
N ALA A 64 -16.75 6.27 -2.06
CA ALA A 64 -15.94 5.38 -2.87
C ALA A 64 -15.35 6.10 -4.09
N SER A 65 -14.15 5.68 -4.51
CA SER A 65 -13.58 6.02 -5.81
C SER A 65 -13.36 4.74 -6.59
N VAL A 66 -13.88 4.69 -7.82
CA VAL A 66 -13.71 3.55 -8.72
C VAL A 66 -12.86 3.99 -9.91
N ILE A 67 -11.80 3.25 -10.18
CA ILE A 67 -10.87 3.50 -11.27
C ILE A 67 -10.88 2.27 -12.16
N GLY A 68 -11.49 2.39 -13.33
CA GLY A 68 -11.60 1.30 -14.29
C GLY A 68 -10.33 1.11 -15.12
N ARG A 69 -10.28 0.00 -15.84
CA ARG A 69 -9.15 -0.38 -16.70
C ARG A 69 -8.72 0.73 -17.66
N THR A 70 -9.66 1.31 -18.39
CA THR A 70 -9.39 2.37 -19.37
C THR A 70 -8.74 3.59 -18.70
N ASP A 71 -9.20 3.95 -17.49
CA ASP A 71 -8.62 5.04 -16.72
C ASP A 71 -7.20 4.70 -16.24
N LEU A 72 -6.96 3.47 -15.75
CA LEU A 72 -5.61 3.02 -15.34
C LEU A 72 -4.63 3.11 -16.52
N GLU A 73 -5.04 2.64 -17.70
CA GLU A 73 -4.23 2.66 -18.91
C GLU A 73 -3.95 4.09 -19.39
N ARG A 74 -5.00 4.93 -19.54
CA ARG A 74 -4.89 6.31 -20.04
C ARG A 74 -4.13 7.25 -19.11
N ARG A 75 -4.05 6.91 -17.83
CA ARG A 75 -3.29 7.66 -16.80
C ARG A 75 -1.92 7.07 -16.50
N HIS A 76 -1.58 5.97 -17.19
CA HIS A 76 -0.34 5.23 -16.94
C HIS A 76 -0.13 4.88 -15.46
N VAL A 77 -1.22 4.54 -14.74
CA VAL A 77 -1.17 4.06 -13.36
C VAL A 77 -0.63 2.64 -13.37
N ALA A 78 0.61 2.48 -13.02
CA ALA A 78 1.34 1.22 -13.10
C ALA A 78 1.49 0.49 -11.77
N ALA A 79 1.39 1.21 -10.66
CA ALA A 79 1.52 0.66 -9.31
C ALA A 79 0.41 1.19 -8.40
N LEU A 80 0.09 0.43 -7.34
CA LEU A 80 -0.98 0.80 -6.41
C LEU A 80 -0.76 2.17 -5.75
N LYS A 81 0.50 2.54 -5.46
CA LYS A 81 0.82 3.85 -4.87
C LYS A 81 0.41 5.03 -5.76
N GLU A 82 0.39 4.86 -7.08
CA GLU A 82 0.00 5.92 -8.02
C GLU A 82 -1.51 6.20 -8.01
N VAL A 83 -2.33 5.28 -7.48
CA VAL A 83 -3.76 5.49 -7.25
C VAL A 83 -4.02 6.66 -6.28
N SER A 84 -3.07 6.95 -5.39
CA SER A 84 -3.16 8.09 -4.46
C SER A 84 -3.30 9.44 -5.16
N GLN A 85 -2.88 9.57 -6.41
CA GLN A 85 -2.95 10.82 -7.16
C GLN A 85 -4.38 11.24 -7.50
N VAL A 86 -5.32 10.29 -7.59
CA VAL A 86 -6.68 10.51 -8.09
C VAL A 86 -7.78 10.33 -7.03
N VAL A 87 -7.42 9.90 -5.83
CA VAL A 87 -8.37 9.64 -4.74
C VAL A 87 -8.25 10.74 -3.68
N PRO A 88 -9.35 11.47 -3.34
CA PRO A 88 -9.32 12.51 -2.32
C PRO A 88 -8.88 11.99 -0.95
N ASN A 89 -8.07 12.78 -0.23
CA ASN A 89 -7.56 12.50 1.12
C ASN A 89 -6.83 11.15 1.26
N PHE A 90 -6.34 10.61 0.16
CA PHE A 90 -5.54 9.39 0.11
C PHE A 90 -4.12 9.75 -0.33
N HIS A 91 -3.13 9.37 0.45
CA HIS A 91 -1.74 9.70 0.19
C HIS A 91 -0.83 8.52 0.50
N THR A 92 0.02 8.18 -0.46
CA THR A 92 1.05 7.15 -0.31
C THR A 92 2.40 7.81 -0.55
N PRO A 93 3.12 8.20 0.50
CA PRO A 93 4.44 8.80 0.35
C PRO A 93 5.46 7.80 -0.20
N ASP A 94 6.48 8.31 -0.87
CA ASP A 94 7.62 7.51 -1.33
C ASP A 94 8.73 7.56 -0.27
N TYR A 95 9.03 6.43 0.35
CA TYR A 95 10.09 6.30 1.37
C TYR A 95 11.37 5.64 0.83
N GLY A 96 11.57 5.64 -0.47
CA GLY A 96 12.79 5.14 -1.10
C GLY A 96 12.82 3.65 -1.37
N SER A 97 11.89 2.88 -0.87
CA SER A 97 11.77 1.47 -1.22
C SER A 97 10.31 1.00 -1.20
N ARG A 98 10.03 -0.09 -1.89
CA ARG A 98 8.70 -0.73 -1.89
C ARG A 98 8.40 -1.52 -0.61
N MET A 99 9.33 -1.62 0.32
CA MET A 99 9.09 -2.23 1.63
C MET A 99 8.11 -1.41 2.47
N THR A 100 8.21 -0.08 2.39
CA THR A 100 7.43 0.82 3.23
C THR A 100 6.22 1.37 2.49
N SER A 101 5.24 0.51 2.24
CA SER A 101 3.97 0.91 1.63
C SER A 101 3.02 1.49 2.68
N SER A 102 3.33 2.69 3.15
CA SER A 102 2.46 3.40 4.10
C SER A 102 1.36 4.13 3.38
N ILE A 103 0.13 4.00 3.86
CA ILE A 103 -1.03 4.69 3.32
C ILE A 103 -1.57 5.63 4.40
N TYR A 104 -1.76 6.89 4.02
CA TYR A 104 -2.43 7.90 4.83
C TYR A 104 -3.76 8.25 4.20
N ILE A 105 -4.81 8.19 5.01
CA ILE A 105 -6.16 8.52 4.58
C ILE A 105 -6.88 9.31 5.66
N ARG A 106 -7.45 10.47 5.30
CA ARG A 106 -8.20 11.32 6.23
C ARG A 106 -7.44 11.60 7.53
N GLY A 107 -6.12 11.74 7.49
CA GLY A 107 -5.26 11.98 8.65
C GLY A 107 -4.93 10.76 9.48
N LEU A 108 -5.43 9.57 9.13
CA LEU A 108 -5.03 8.30 9.71
C LEU A 108 -3.91 7.68 8.88
N GLY A 109 -2.95 7.05 9.52
CA GLY A 109 -1.85 6.37 8.84
C GLY A 109 -0.80 5.89 9.81
N ALA A 110 0.06 4.98 9.35
CA ALA A 110 1.24 4.56 10.08
C ALA A 110 2.36 4.20 9.12
N ARG A 111 3.57 4.54 9.49
CA ARG A 111 4.77 4.19 8.72
C ARG A 111 5.20 2.76 8.97
N ILE A 112 5.12 2.28 10.20
CA ILE A 112 5.59 0.97 10.65
C ILE A 112 4.40 0.08 10.98
N ASP A 113 4.58 -1.22 10.85
CA ASP A 113 3.68 -2.31 11.23
C ASP A 113 2.29 -2.30 10.53
N GLN A 114 1.21 -2.14 11.27
CA GLN A 114 -0.13 -2.41 10.76
C GLN A 114 -0.66 -1.29 9.85
N PRO A 115 -1.26 -1.60 8.69
CA PRO A 115 -1.86 -0.60 7.82
C PRO A 115 -3.19 -0.08 8.40
N VAL A 116 -3.58 1.11 7.97
CA VAL A 116 -4.92 1.68 8.26
C VAL A 116 -5.94 1.31 7.20
N MET A 117 -5.48 0.89 6.02
CA MET A 117 -6.32 0.43 4.92
C MET A 117 -6.04 -1.03 4.60
N GLY A 118 -7.11 -1.81 4.47
CA GLY A 118 -7.03 -3.17 3.98
C GLY A 118 -6.84 -3.21 2.47
N LEU A 119 -6.19 -4.25 1.96
CA LEU A 119 -6.11 -4.56 0.53
C LEU A 119 -6.72 -5.93 0.29
N ASN A 120 -7.66 -5.99 -0.66
CA ASN A 120 -8.18 -7.24 -1.20
C ASN A 120 -7.89 -7.32 -2.69
N ILE A 121 -7.44 -8.47 -3.17
CA ILE A 121 -7.33 -8.77 -4.60
C ILE A 121 -8.23 -9.95 -4.91
N ASP A 122 -9.21 -9.76 -5.79
CA ASP A 122 -10.24 -10.76 -6.10
C ASP A 122 -10.93 -11.33 -4.84
N ASN A 123 -11.26 -10.46 -3.87
CA ASN A 123 -11.83 -10.73 -2.54
C ASN A 123 -10.87 -11.37 -1.51
N ILE A 124 -9.64 -11.65 -1.87
CA ILE A 124 -8.64 -12.24 -0.98
C ILE A 124 -7.96 -11.13 -0.17
N PRO A 125 -8.04 -11.14 1.18
CA PRO A 125 -7.40 -10.13 2.00
C PRO A 125 -5.89 -10.34 2.08
N TYR A 126 -5.10 -9.30 1.81
CA TYR A 126 -3.66 -9.29 2.00
C TYR A 126 -3.33 -8.85 3.44
N LEU A 127 -2.64 -9.70 4.20
CA LEU A 127 -2.38 -9.44 5.61
C LEU A 127 -1.16 -8.56 5.86
N ASN A 128 -0.18 -8.56 4.95
CA ASN A 128 1.06 -7.80 5.08
C ASN A 128 1.08 -6.57 4.17
N LYS A 129 1.17 -5.37 4.77
CA LYS A 129 1.20 -4.11 4.01
C LYS A 129 2.42 -3.97 3.10
N ASP A 130 3.54 -4.60 3.44
CA ASP A 130 4.75 -4.51 2.62
C ASP A 130 4.60 -5.26 1.28
N ALA A 131 3.55 -6.08 1.14
CA ALA A 131 3.13 -6.68 -0.12
C ALA A 131 2.14 -5.81 -0.93
N TYR A 132 1.71 -4.64 -0.44
CA TYR A 132 0.69 -3.81 -1.08
C TYR A 132 1.20 -3.05 -2.32
N ASP A 133 2.49 -2.72 -2.39
CA ASP A 133 3.04 -2.04 -3.56
C ASP A 133 3.51 -3.07 -4.59
N PHE A 134 2.67 -3.32 -5.58
CA PHE A 134 2.90 -4.22 -6.70
C PHE A 134 2.51 -3.57 -8.03
N ASP A 135 3.06 -4.11 -9.12
CA ASP A 135 2.75 -3.63 -10.46
C ASP A 135 1.35 -4.13 -10.89
N LEU A 136 0.53 -3.18 -11.37
CA LEU A 136 -0.84 -3.42 -11.79
C LEU A 136 -0.84 -4.03 -13.20
N THR A 137 -1.05 -5.34 -13.29
CA THR A 137 -1.27 -6.07 -14.53
C THR A 137 -2.62 -6.77 -14.48
N ASP A 138 -3.30 -6.83 -15.61
CA ASP A 138 -4.58 -7.56 -15.75
C ASP A 138 -5.69 -7.04 -14.84
N ILE A 139 -5.66 -5.76 -14.51
CA ILE A 139 -6.64 -5.16 -13.62
C ILE A 139 -7.87 -4.74 -14.43
N GLU A 140 -9.04 -5.17 -13.96
CA GLU A 140 -10.34 -4.71 -14.46
C GLU A 140 -10.70 -3.36 -13.84
N ARG A 141 -10.57 -3.27 -12.49
CA ARG A 141 -10.84 -2.05 -11.75
C ARG A 141 -10.21 -2.06 -10.35
N ILE A 142 -10.07 -0.88 -9.79
CA ILE A 142 -9.71 -0.63 -8.39
C ILE A 142 -10.82 0.17 -7.73
N GLU A 143 -11.26 -0.28 -6.57
CA GLU A 143 -12.24 0.40 -5.73
C GLU A 143 -11.57 0.84 -4.44
N VAL A 144 -11.62 2.12 -4.11
CA VAL A 144 -11.11 2.67 -2.85
C VAL A 144 -12.29 3.14 -2.03
N LEU A 145 -12.66 2.35 -1.01
CA LEU A 145 -13.72 2.68 -0.06
C LEU A 145 -13.10 3.42 1.11
N ARG A 146 -13.55 4.65 1.36
CA ARG A 146 -13.01 5.52 2.42
C ARG A 146 -13.91 5.53 3.64
N GLY A 147 -13.29 5.72 4.81
CA GLY A 147 -13.95 5.56 6.11
C GLY A 147 -13.98 4.10 6.57
N PRO A 148 -14.22 3.84 7.87
CA PRO A 148 -14.06 2.51 8.45
C PRO A 148 -14.93 1.45 7.77
N GLN A 149 -14.28 0.41 7.31
CA GLN A 149 -14.89 -0.79 6.75
C GLN A 149 -14.74 -2.00 7.68
N SER A 150 -14.35 -1.75 8.94
CA SER A 150 -13.97 -2.80 9.88
C SER A 150 -15.10 -3.76 10.22
N THR A 151 -16.37 -3.34 10.13
CA THR A 151 -17.53 -4.24 10.38
C THR A 151 -17.58 -5.42 9.40
N LEU A 152 -17.26 -5.21 8.12
CA LEU A 152 -17.26 -6.30 7.12
C LEU A 152 -15.87 -6.88 6.83
N PHE A 153 -14.84 -6.04 6.85
CA PHE A 153 -13.49 -6.45 6.44
C PHE A 153 -12.53 -6.67 7.62
N GLY A 154 -12.90 -6.23 8.83
CA GLY A 154 -12.18 -6.52 10.07
C GLY A 154 -10.93 -5.67 10.27
N ARG A 155 -9.86 -6.34 10.70
CA ARG A 155 -8.59 -5.73 11.07
C ARG A 155 -8.02 -4.80 9.99
N ASN A 156 -7.35 -3.74 10.45
CA ASN A 156 -6.57 -2.86 9.59
C ASN A 156 -7.36 -2.18 8.46
N THR A 157 -8.68 -2.01 8.64
CA THR A 157 -9.57 -1.30 7.71
C THR A 157 -10.24 -0.09 8.35
N MET A 158 -9.57 0.50 9.34
CA MET A 158 -10.02 1.67 10.09
C MET A 158 -10.14 2.92 9.21
N GLY A 159 -9.25 3.09 8.24
CA GLY A 159 -9.29 4.18 7.25
C GLY A 159 -10.08 3.84 6.00
N GLY A 160 -10.24 2.55 5.71
CA GLY A 160 -10.95 2.08 4.52
C GLY A 160 -10.43 0.76 3.97
N VAL A 161 -10.84 0.44 2.75
CA VAL A 161 -10.38 -0.76 2.03
C VAL A 161 -10.15 -0.46 0.55
N ILE A 162 -9.13 -1.09 -0.01
CA ILE A 162 -8.81 -1.08 -1.44
C ILE A 162 -9.17 -2.47 -1.97
N ASN A 163 -10.12 -2.52 -2.90
CA ASN A 163 -10.46 -3.75 -3.62
C ASN A 163 -9.92 -3.66 -5.04
N VAL A 164 -9.12 -4.64 -5.43
CA VAL A 164 -8.57 -4.79 -6.78
C VAL A 164 -9.21 -6.00 -7.42
N TYR A 165 -9.80 -5.83 -8.57
CA TYR A 165 -10.40 -6.93 -9.35
C TYR A 165 -9.61 -7.13 -10.63
N THR A 166 -9.28 -8.38 -10.92
CA THR A 166 -8.54 -8.75 -12.12
C THR A 166 -9.50 -9.18 -13.22
N LEU A 167 -9.08 -9.00 -14.47
CA LEU A 167 -9.87 -9.39 -15.65
C LEU A 167 -10.24 -10.87 -15.60
N SER A 168 -11.46 -11.16 -16.01
CA SER A 168 -12.01 -12.52 -16.12
C SER A 168 -11.98 -13.00 -17.56
N PRO A 169 -11.61 -14.27 -17.82
CA PRO A 169 -11.73 -14.88 -19.14
C PRO A 169 -13.18 -15.00 -19.64
N PHE A 170 -14.18 -14.79 -18.76
CA PHE A 170 -15.59 -14.74 -19.14
C PHE A 170 -16.07 -13.35 -19.54
N THR A 171 -15.29 -12.30 -19.28
CA THR A 171 -15.61 -10.91 -19.66
C THR A 171 -14.71 -10.41 -20.77
N PHE A 172 -13.58 -11.05 -20.98
CA PHE A 172 -12.63 -10.72 -22.03
C PHE A 172 -11.95 -12.00 -22.55
N GLU A 173 -11.87 -12.19 -23.85
CA GLU A 173 -11.10 -13.24 -24.53
C GLU A 173 -10.08 -12.58 -25.46
N GLY A 174 -8.88 -13.17 -25.54
CA GLY A 174 -7.82 -12.67 -26.42
C GLY A 174 -6.47 -12.52 -25.75
N VAL A 175 -5.57 -11.81 -26.43
CA VAL A 175 -4.21 -11.55 -25.97
C VAL A 175 -3.99 -10.04 -25.84
N ARG A 176 -3.34 -9.63 -24.76
CA ARG A 176 -2.95 -8.24 -24.52
C ARG A 176 -1.44 -8.14 -24.35
N LEU A 177 -0.82 -7.26 -25.10
CA LEU A 177 0.61 -6.95 -25.02
C LEU A 177 0.77 -5.48 -24.62
N GLY A 178 1.73 -5.19 -23.75
CA GLY A 178 2.08 -3.83 -23.35
C GLY A 178 3.58 -3.66 -23.31
N MET A 179 4.08 -2.54 -23.83
CA MET A 179 5.47 -2.13 -23.77
C MET A 179 5.54 -0.66 -23.38
N GLU A 180 6.48 -0.30 -22.54
CA GLU A 180 6.73 1.08 -22.13
C GLU A 180 8.23 1.33 -22.07
N TYR A 181 8.67 2.47 -22.61
CA TYR A 181 10.04 2.96 -22.49
C TYR A 181 10.02 4.43 -22.06
N GLY A 182 10.85 4.80 -21.08
CA GLY A 182 10.84 6.15 -20.55
C GLY A 182 12.15 6.57 -19.86
N SER A 183 12.12 7.78 -19.31
CA SER A 183 13.21 8.38 -18.57
C SER A 183 13.75 7.45 -17.48
N GLY A 184 15.03 7.55 -17.14
CA GLY A 184 15.69 6.64 -16.21
C GLY A 184 15.91 5.25 -16.78
N ASN A 185 15.92 5.09 -18.11
CA ASN A 185 15.96 3.79 -18.81
C ASN A 185 14.87 2.85 -18.31
N THR A 186 13.68 3.42 -18.01
CA THR A 186 12.53 2.64 -17.55
C THR A 186 11.99 1.80 -18.70
N GLN A 187 11.85 0.52 -18.49
CA GLN A 187 11.35 -0.46 -19.45
C GLN A 187 10.30 -1.32 -18.76
N LYS A 188 9.11 -1.44 -19.36
CA LYS A 188 8.07 -2.34 -18.85
C LYS A 188 7.51 -3.16 -19.99
N TYR A 189 7.34 -4.44 -19.74
CA TYR A 189 6.78 -5.42 -20.68
C TYR A 189 5.67 -6.18 -19.98
N ARG A 190 4.53 -6.32 -20.63
CA ARG A 190 3.36 -7.05 -20.10
C ARG A 190 2.80 -7.93 -21.20
N ILE A 191 2.39 -9.12 -20.83
CA ILE A 191 1.67 -10.04 -21.70
C ILE A 191 0.56 -10.70 -20.88
N SER A 192 -0.63 -10.80 -21.44
CA SER A 192 -1.73 -11.52 -20.81
C SER A 192 -2.56 -12.22 -21.88
N THR A 193 -3.01 -13.41 -21.58
CA THR A 193 -3.94 -14.17 -22.42
C THR A 193 -5.14 -14.62 -21.59
N TYR A 194 -6.29 -14.60 -22.23
CA TYR A 194 -7.58 -14.97 -21.66
C TYR A 194 -8.26 -15.92 -22.61
N TYR A 195 -8.60 -17.07 -22.11
CA TYR A 195 -9.19 -18.11 -22.94
C TYR A 195 -10.34 -18.81 -22.21
N LYS A 196 -11.48 -18.92 -22.91
CA LYS A 196 -12.67 -19.64 -22.45
C LYS A 196 -12.73 -20.98 -23.19
N THR A 197 -12.42 -22.07 -22.50
CA THR A 197 -12.45 -23.42 -23.09
C THR A 197 -13.87 -23.93 -23.29
N SER A 198 -14.82 -23.42 -22.52
CA SER A 198 -16.25 -23.74 -22.62
C SER A 198 -17.05 -22.67 -21.89
N GLU A 199 -18.39 -22.71 -22.00
CA GLU A 199 -19.28 -21.84 -21.22
C GLU A 199 -19.11 -22.01 -19.70
N ARG A 200 -18.38 -23.05 -19.25
CA ARG A 200 -18.19 -23.35 -17.82
C ARG A 200 -16.76 -23.11 -17.33
N VAL A 201 -15.77 -23.17 -18.19
CA VAL A 201 -14.36 -23.10 -17.78
C VAL A 201 -13.62 -22.05 -18.59
N GLY A 202 -12.94 -21.19 -17.90
CA GLY A 202 -12.03 -20.22 -18.47
C GLY A 202 -10.75 -20.10 -17.65
N PHE A 203 -9.67 -19.69 -18.29
CA PHE A 203 -8.41 -19.41 -17.63
C PHE A 203 -7.73 -18.16 -18.20
N SER A 204 -6.90 -17.52 -17.40
CA SER A 204 -6.03 -16.45 -17.85
C SER A 204 -4.62 -16.62 -17.31
N VAL A 205 -3.64 -16.17 -18.09
CA VAL A 205 -2.23 -16.10 -17.71
C VAL A 205 -1.74 -14.69 -18.02
N GLY A 206 -1.17 -14.04 -17.03
CA GLY A 206 -0.50 -12.75 -17.20
C GLY A 206 0.92 -12.80 -16.67
N ALA A 207 1.84 -12.08 -17.32
CA ALA A 207 3.20 -11.90 -16.86
C ALA A 207 3.69 -10.49 -17.16
N TYR A 208 4.61 -9.99 -16.35
CA TYR A 208 5.24 -8.70 -16.55
C TYR A 208 6.71 -8.72 -16.18
N TYR A 209 7.45 -7.80 -16.77
CA TYR A 209 8.80 -7.43 -16.36
C TYR A 209 8.93 -5.91 -16.39
N SER A 210 9.52 -5.34 -15.35
CA SER A 210 9.78 -3.91 -15.20
C SER A 210 11.21 -3.69 -14.76
N LYS A 211 11.88 -2.70 -15.36
CA LYS A 211 13.24 -2.29 -15.01
C LYS A 211 13.35 -0.77 -15.07
N THR A 212 14.09 -0.17 -14.14
CA THR A 212 14.57 1.22 -14.22
C THR A 212 15.97 1.31 -13.67
N ASP A 213 16.82 2.16 -14.27
CA ASP A 213 18.15 2.44 -13.75
C ASP A 213 18.12 3.51 -12.65
N GLY A 214 16.95 4.16 -12.41
CA GLY A 214 16.77 5.19 -11.39
C GLY A 214 17.10 6.61 -11.84
N PHE A 215 16.93 7.55 -10.91
CA PHE A 215 17.03 8.99 -11.15
C PHE A 215 18.06 9.67 -10.24
N PHE A 216 18.35 9.11 -9.08
CA PHE A 216 19.16 9.70 -8.05
C PHE A 216 20.55 9.04 -8.00
N LYS A 217 21.59 9.86 -7.94
CA LYS A 217 22.98 9.41 -7.91
C LYS A 217 23.54 9.50 -6.50
N ASN A 218 24.13 8.41 -6.02
CA ASN A 218 24.96 8.41 -4.84
C ASN A 218 26.36 8.94 -5.24
N LEU A 219 26.77 10.07 -4.68
CA LEU A 219 28.04 10.72 -5.03
C LEU A 219 29.26 9.97 -4.51
N TYR A 220 29.12 9.17 -3.46
CA TYR A 220 30.20 8.34 -2.94
C TYR A 220 30.56 7.20 -3.90
N THR A 221 29.54 6.44 -4.35
CA THR A 221 29.74 5.31 -5.25
C THR A 221 29.84 5.72 -6.73
N GLY A 222 29.31 6.90 -7.08
CA GLY A 222 29.21 7.35 -8.47
C GLY A 222 28.07 6.72 -9.26
N GLU A 223 27.28 5.82 -8.66
CA GLU A 223 26.19 5.06 -9.28
C GLU A 223 24.82 5.59 -8.89
N LYS A 224 23.79 5.24 -9.66
CA LYS A 224 22.39 5.49 -9.28
C LYS A 224 21.96 4.52 -8.20
N CYS A 225 21.33 5.06 -7.13
CA CYS A 225 20.98 4.26 -5.97
C CYS A 225 19.53 3.74 -6.01
N ASP A 226 18.62 4.35 -6.77
CA ASP A 226 17.19 4.03 -6.82
C ASP A 226 16.80 3.15 -8.04
N TRP A 227 17.70 2.29 -8.48
CA TRP A 227 17.44 1.30 -9.53
C TRP A 227 16.42 0.25 -9.04
N GLU A 228 15.62 -0.29 -9.98
CA GLU A 228 14.62 -1.32 -9.67
C GLU A 228 14.51 -2.34 -10.80
N ARG A 229 14.26 -3.59 -10.43
CA ARG A 229 13.89 -4.69 -11.31
C ARG A 229 12.78 -5.50 -10.65
N SER A 230 11.68 -5.69 -11.35
CA SER A 230 10.52 -6.43 -10.88
C SER A 230 10.02 -7.34 -11.98
N GLY A 231 9.57 -8.51 -11.62
CA GLY A 231 8.91 -9.43 -12.54
C GLY A 231 7.93 -10.31 -11.79
N GLY A 232 6.87 -10.69 -12.48
CA GLY A 232 5.86 -11.52 -11.86
C GLY A 232 4.86 -12.06 -12.86
N GLY A 233 3.96 -12.87 -12.36
CA GLY A 233 2.89 -13.44 -13.14
C GLY A 233 1.68 -13.81 -12.28
N ARG A 234 0.56 -13.98 -12.98
CA ARG A 234 -0.71 -14.43 -12.41
C ARG A 234 -1.29 -15.51 -13.29
N PHE A 235 -1.81 -16.54 -12.66
CA PHE A 235 -2.62 -17.58 -13.29
C PHE A 235 -3.97 -17.63 -12.60
N LYS A 236 -5.07 -17.56 -13.37
CA LYS A 236 -6.43 -17.64 -12.87
C LYS A 236 -7.18 -18.73 -13.60
N VAL A 237 -7.90 -19.56 -12.84
CA VAL A 237 -8.85 -20.54 -13.37
C VAL A 237 -10.21 -20.25 -12.79
N GLN A 238 -11.22 -20.23 -13.63
CA GLN A 238 -12.60 -20.00 -13.24
C GLN A 238 -13.50 -21.12 -13.76
N TYR A 239 -14.32 -21.65 -12.87
CA TYR A 239 -15.39 -22.58 -13.21
C TYR A 239 -16.73 -21.97 -12.85
N ARG A 240 -17.68 -22.07 -13.76
CA ARG A 240 -19.08 -21.63 -13.55
C ARG A 240 -20.03 -22.74 -13.96
N ASN A 241 -20.85 -23.25 -13.04
CA ASN A 241 -22.03 -23.98 -13.42
C ASN A 241 -23.13 -22.98 -13.78
N LEU A 242 -23.98 -23.31 -14.75
CA LEU A 242 -24.89 -22.37 -15.43
C LEU A 242 -25.77 -21.52 -14.49
N HIS A 243 -26.02 -21.95 -13.25
CA HIS A 243 -26.93 -21.23 -12.36
C HIS A 243 -26.49 -21.08 -10.88
N GLU A 244 -25.58 -21.90 -10.35
CA GLU A 244 -25.44 -21.96 -8.90
C GLU A 244 -23.99 -21.92 -8.37
N LEU A 245 -23.04 -22.61 -9.02
CA LEU A 245 -21.70 -22.78 -8.48
C LEU A 245 -20.65 -22.03 -9.30
N ARG A 246 -19.83 -21.22 -8.59
CA ARG A 246 -18.64 -20.56 -9.14
C ARG A 246 -17.43 -20.94 -8.31
N ILE A 247 -16.36 -21.29 -8.97
CA ILE A 247 -15.06 -21.57 -8.34
C ILE A 247 -14.01 -20.72 -9.07
N ASP A 248 -13.36 -19.86 -8.32
CA ASP A 248 -12.28 -18.98 -8.81
C ASP A 248 -11.02 -19.32 -8.04
N ASN A 249 -9.97 -19.76 -8.72
CA ASN A 249 -8.64 -19.89 -8.14
C ASN A 249 -7.69 -18.92 -8.82
N THR A 250 -6.95 -18.16 -8.03
CA THR A 250 -5.98 -17.17 -8.51
C THR A 250 -4.66 -17.37 -7.81
N PHE A 251 -3.66 -17.72 -8.59
CA PHE A 251 -2.27 -17.84 -8.19
C PHE A 251 -1.49 -16.61 -8.67
N SER A 252 -0.64 -16.02 -7.83
CA SER A 252 0.24 -14.91 -8.21
C SER A 252 1.63 -15.05 -7.60
N PHE A 253 2.63 -14.65 -8.38
CA PHE A 253 4.03 -14.64 -7.99
C PHE A 253 4.66 -13.32 -8.40
N VAL A 254 5.46 -12.72 -7.51
CA VAL A 254 6.21 -11.47 -7.76
C VAL A 254 7.60 -11.59 -7.16
N LYS A 255 8.62 -11.23 -7.95
CA LYS A 255 9.98 -11.03 -7.48
C LYS A 255 10.41 -9.59 -7.77
N LEU A 256 10.94 -8.92 -6.75
CA LEU A 256 11.42 -7.55 -6.79
C LEU A 256 12.85 -7.49 -6.24
N GLU A 257 13.70 -6.73 -6.93
CA GLU A 257 15.03 -6.34 -6.47
C GLU A 257 15.20 -4.86 -6.77
N GLN A 258 15.63 -4.09 -5.79
CA GLN A 258 15.86 -2.65 -5.95
C GLN A 258 17.04 -2.20 -5.10
N GLY A 259 17.72 -1.18 -5.55
CA GLY A 259 18.49 -0.31 -4.70
C GLY A 259 17.53 0.47 -3.79
N GLY A 260 17.81 1.68 -3.50
CA GLY A 260 16.83 2.48 -2.79
C GLY A 260 17.48 3.41 -1.80
N TYR A 261 16.58 4.08 -1.07
CA TYR A 261 16.93 4.97 0.00
C TYR A 261 17.79 6.16 -0.51
N PRO A 262 17.29 6.90 -1.55
CA PRO A 262 18.00 8.06 -2.09
C PRO A 262 17.84 9.26 -1.15
N TYR A 263 18.33 9.11 0.08
CA TYR A 263 18.22 10.11 1.13
C TYR A 263 19.36 11.11 1.05
N ALA A 264 18.99 12.35 0.80
CA ALA A 264 19.94 13.44 0.77
C ALA A 264 20.12 14.05 2.16
N TYR A 265 21.35 14.25 2.57
CA TYR A 265 21.69 14.98 3.79
C TYR A 265 21.25 16.45 3.64
N VAL A 266 20.46 16.95 4.58
CA VAL A 266 19.79 18.25 4.43
C VAL A 266 20.78 19.40 4.29
N GLU A 267 21.89 19.39 5.01
CA GLU A 267 22.88 20.48 4.99
C GLU A 267 23.60 20.61 3.63
N THR A 268 23.87 19.48 2.98
CA THR A 268 24.60 19.49 1.70
C THR A 268 23.66 19.31 0.50
N GLY A 269 22.48 18.78 0.70
CA GLY A 269 21.55 18.37 -0.36
C GLY A 269 22.03 17.16 -1.17
N GLN A 270 23.06 16.45 -0.71
CA GLN A 270 23.72 15.37 -1.44
C GLN A 270 23.35 13.98 -0.87
N ILE A 271 23.37 13.00 -1.73
CA ILE A 271 23.28 11.57 -1.40
C ILE A 271 24.70 11.03 -1.48
N ALA A 272 25.30 10.59 -0.36
CA ALA A 272 26.71 10.19 -0.32
C ALA A 272 26.99 9.16 0.78
N TYR A 273 26.22 8.07 0.84
CA TYR A 273 26.46 6.98 1.78
C TYR A 273 27.43 5.94 1.22
N ASN A 274 28.21 5.31 2.09
CA ASN A 274 29.31 4.39 1.73
C ASN A 274 28.86 2.93 1.69
N ASP A 275 27.88 2.53 2.47
CA ASP A 275 27.43 1.14 2.54
C ASP A 275 26.26 0.86 1.58
N PRO A 276 26.24 -0.28 0.89
CA PRO A 276 25.15 -0.64 -0.01
C PRO A 276 23.81 -0.73 0.72
N SER A 277 22.80 -0.03 0.18
CA SER A 277 21.41 -0.14 0.62
C SER A 277 20.58 -0.77 -0.47
N ASP A 278 19.87 -1.86 -0.16
CA ASP A 278 19.03 -2.58 -1.11
C ASP A 278 17.79 -3.19 -0.43
N TYR A 279 16.80 -3.52 -1.26
CA TYR A 279 15.62 -4.27 -0.86
C TYR A 279 15.30 -5.35 -1.88
N ARG A 280 15.00 -6.55 -1.40
CA ARG A 280 14.60 -7.69 -2.21
C ARG A 280 13.34 -8.33 -1.63
N ARG A 281 12.43 -8.78 -2.51
CA ARG A 281 11.18 -9.40 -2.10
C ARG A 281 10.75 -10.48 -3.07
N THR A 282 10.28 -11.59 -2.51
CA THR A 282 9.57 -12.64 -3.23
C THR A 282 8.20 -12.82 -2.57
N ASN A 283 7.13 -12.65 -3.32
CA ASN A 283 5.76 -12.88 -2.89
C ASN A 283 5.15 -14.01 -3.70
N PHE A 284 4.42 -14.86 -3.01
CA PHE A 284 3.57 -15.88 -3.57
C PHE A 284 2.21 -15.82 -2.88
N ASN A 285 1.14 -15.80 -3.65
CA ASN A 285 -0.21 -15.82 -3.10
C ASN A 285 -1.07 -16.76 -3.93
N ASP A 286 -1.83 -17.59 -3.25
CA ASP A 286 -2.85 -18.45 -3.83
C ASP A 286 -4.18 -18.18 -3.12
N GLY A 287 -5.24 -18.02 -3.89
CA GLY A 287 -6.57 -17.74 -3.38
C GLY A 287 -7.64 -18.53 -4.10
N LEU A 288 -8.43 -19.25 -3.33
CA LEU A 288 -9.56 -20.04 -3.79
C LEU A 288 -10.85 -19.43 -3.27
N THR A 289 -11.75 -19.08 -4.18
CA THR A 289 -13.11 -18.65 -3.86
C THR A 289 -14.10 -19.66 -4.40
N ILE A 290 -14.91 -20.24 -3.53
CA ILE A 290 -16.02 -21.13 -3.89
C ILE A 290 -17.30 -20.40 -3.51
N ARG A 291 -18.18 -20.14 -4.48
CA ARG A 291 -19.44 -19.46 -4.27
C ARG A 291 -20.61 -20.29 -4.81
N TYR A 292 -21.56 -20.54 -3.94
CA TYR A 292 -22.83 -21.15 -4.28
C TYR A 292 -23.96 -20.10 -4.19
N GLU A 293 -24.73 -19.94 -5.27
CA GLU A 293 -25.86 -19.01 -5.35
C GLU A 293 -27.18 -19.80 -5.42
N GLY A 294 -27.80 -20.02 -4.25
CA GLY A 294 -29.12 -20.66 -4.17
C GLY A 294 -30.26 -19.64 -4.18
N GLU A 295 -31.48 -20.11 -4.37
CA GLU A 295 -32.69 -19.27 -4.41
C GLU A 295 -32.95 -18.49 -3.10
N LYS A 296 -32.62 -19.09 -1.95
CA LYS A 296 -32.92 -18.51 -0.62
C LYS A 296 -31.72 -17.81 0.02
N PHE A 297 -30.52 -18.23 -0.30
CA PHE A 297 -29.28 -17.65 0.22
C PHE A 297 -28.10 -18.04 -0.67
N SER A 298 -27.03 -17.27 -0.61
CA SER A 298 -25.73 -17.62 -1.19
C SER A 298 -24.71 -17.90 -0.09
N VAL A 299 -23.77 -18.77 -0.40
CA VAL A 299 -22.61 -19.08 0.47
C VAL A 299 -21.35 -18.87 -0.31
N ALA A 300 -20.35 -18.22 0.29
CA ALA A 300 -19.02 -18.12 -0.26
C ALA A 300 -17.99 -18.53 0.79
N SER A 301 -17.01 -19.33 0.38
CA SER A 301 -15.78 -19.62 1.11
C SER A 301 -14.62 -19.01 0.35
N ILE A 302 -13.78 -18.23 1.04
CA ILE A 302 -12.62 -17.54 0.47
C ILE A 302 -11.41 -17.96 1.29
N THR A 303 -10.64 -18.90 0.76
CA THR A 303 -9.43 -19.43 1.37
C THR A 303 -8.21 -18.81 0.71
N SER A 304 -7.19 -18.42 1.47
CA SER A 304 -5.92 -17.99 0.89
C SER A 304 -4.70 -18.53 1.62
N TYR A 305 -3.63 -18.71 0.85
CA TYR A 305 -2.29 -18.90 1.36
C TYR A 305 -1.39 -17.79 0.81
N GLN A 306 -0.60 -17.16 1.70
CA GLN A 306 0.28 -16.07 1.36
C GLN A 306 1.69 -16.37 1.88
N TYR A 307 2.69 -16.15 1.04
CA TYR A 307 4.11 -16.28 1.37
C TYR A 307 4.85 -14.99 1.02
N LEU A 308 5.66 -14.52 1.93
CA LEU A 308 6.55 -13.38 1.77
C LEU A 308 7.95 -13.78 2.25
N ASP A 309 8.95 -13.56 1.41
CA ASP A 309 10.38 -13.62 1.77
C ASP A 309 11.00 -12.29 1.32
N ASP A 310 11.42 -11.47 2.28
CA ASP A 310 12.02 -10.18 1.99
C ASP A 310 13.28 -9.92 2.80
N ARG A 311 14.15 -9.10 2.23
CA ARG A 311 15.38 -8.65 2.86
C ARG A 311 15.65 -7.20 2.52
N MET A 312 15.88 -6.40 3.54
CA MET A 312 16.37 -5.04 3.50
C MET A 312 17.79 -5.00 4.06
N ASN A 313 18.71 -4.37 3.34
CA ASN A 313 19.99 -3.90 3.87
C ASN A 313 19.99 -2.38 3.83
N LEU A 314 20.50 -1.74 4.84
CA LEU A 314 20.44 -0.29 4.97
C LEU A 314 21.72 0.24 5.61
N ASP A 315 22.34 1.20 4.96
CA ASP A 315 23.27 2.14 5.57
C ASP A 315 22.46 3.04 6.52
N GLN A 316 22.67 2.94 7.81
CA GLN A 316 21.78 3.59 8.76
C GLN A 316 22.18 5.05 9.04
N ASP A 317 23.43 5.44 8.81
CA ASP A 317 23.87 6.82 8.96
C ASP A 317 23.65 7.67 7.70
N PHE A 318 23.51 7.03 6.52
CA PHE A 318 23.32 7.65 5.19
C PHE A 318 24.42 8.67 4.83
N LEU A 319 25.60 8.54 5.41
CA LEU A 319 26.77 9.41 5.24
C LEU A 319 27.96 8.57 4.74
N PRO A 320 29.05 9.20 4.28
CA PRO A 320 30.29 8.49 3.95
C PRO A 320 31.11 8.14 5.20
N LEU A 321 30.45 7.61 6.24
CA LEU A 321 31.02 7.24 7.53
C LEU A 321 30.77 5.77 7.81
N SER A 322 31.64 5.16 8.61
CA SER A 322 31.54 3.75 8.96
C SER A 322 30.85 3.55 10.32
N TYR A 323 29.58 3.97 10.45
CA TYR A 323 28.81 3.82 11.69
C TYR A 323 28.26 2.42 11.85
N PHE A 324 27.21 2.07 11.16
CA PHE A 324 26.62 0.73 11.21
C PHE A 324 25.64 0.46 10.07
N THR A 325 25.49 -0.82 9.74
CA THR A 325 24.51 -1.31 8.80
C THR A 325 23.41 -2.09 9.51
N LEU A 326 22.18 -1.96 9.02
CA LEU A 326 21.01 -2.70 9.47
C LEU A 326 20.60 -3.69 8.40
N THR A 327 20.42 -4.95 8.75
CA THR A 327 19.73 -5.94 7.91
C THR A 327 18.39 -6.31 8.55
N GLN A 328 17.36 -6.45 7.73
CA GLN A 328 16.10 -7.10 8.14
C GLN A 328 15.76 -8.17 7.10
N ALA A 329 15.88 -9.42 7.47
CA ALA A 329 15.49 -10.55 6.64
C ALA A 329 14.26 -11.21 7.26
N ARG A 330 13.14 -11.22 6.53
CA ARG A 330 11.86 -11.69 7.04
C ARG A 330 11.29 -12.77 6.12
N ARG A 331 10.70 -13.77 6.74
CA ARG A 331 9.94 -14.82 6.07
C ARG A 331 8.60 -14.98 6.76
N GLU A 332 7.52 -14.90 5.99
CA GLU A 332 6.15 -14.94 6.50
C GLU A 332 5.31 -15.95 5.74
N HIS A 333 4.50 -16.70 6.47
CA HIS A 333 3.47 -17.59 5.96
C HIS A 333 2.14 -17.18 6.58
N ALA A 334 1.10 -17.03 5.77
CA ALA A 334 -0.23 -16.71 6.28
C ALA A 334 -1.30 -17.53 5.56
N VAL A 335 -2.31 -17.93 6.33
CA VAL A 335 -3.53 -18.60 5.82
C VAL A 335 -4.72 -17.80 6.32
N THR A 336 -5.71 -17.59 5.44
CA THR A 336 -6.97 -16.95 5.79
C THR A 336 -8.14 -17.77 5.30
N GLU A 337 -9.24 -17.74 6.04
CA GLU A 337 -10.54 -18.25 5.62
C GLU A 337 -11.63 -17.24 5.95
N ASP A 338 -12.51 -16.97 4.99
CA ASP A 338 -13.66 -16.09 5.16
C ASP A 338 -14.91 -16.78 4.62
N LEU A 339 -15.79 -17.19 5.52
CA LEU A 339 -17.05 -17.87 5.20
C LEU A 339 -18.18 -16.86 5.28
N VAL A 340 -18.89 -16.65 4.17
CA VAL A 340 -19.91 -15.62 4.02
C VAL A 340 -21.24 -16.25 3.61
N PHE A 341 -22.28 -15.99 4.39
CA PHE A 341 -23.68 -16.32 4.08
C PHE A 341 -24.43 -15.05 3.79
N ARG A 342 -25.30 -15.05 2.78
CA ARG A 342 -25.98 -13.85 2.34
C ARG A 342 -27.39 -14.15 1.81
N SER A 343 -28.35 -13.26 2.13
CA SER A 343 -29.67 -13.30 1.54
C SER A 343 -29.66 -12.87 0.07
N PRO A 344 -30.68 -13.21 -0.74
CA PRO A 344 -30.85 -12.67 -2.07
C PRO A 344 -30.94 -11.13 -2.07
N ASP A 345 -30.49 -10.50 -3.17
CA ASP A 345 -30.44 -9.04 -3.30
C ASP A 345 -31.80 -8.40 -3.65
N ASP A 346 -32.76 -9.16 -4.12
CA ASP A 346 -34.09 -8.71 -4.57
C ASP A 346 -35.05 -8.38 -3.43
N LYS A 347 -34.71 -8.73 -2.19
CA LYS A 347 -35.57 -8.54 -1.02
C LYS A 347 -35.41 -7.15 -0.39
N ALA A 348 -36.50 -6.62 0.17
CA ALA A 348 -36.47 -5.37 0.94
C ALA A 348 -35.61 -5.50 2.21
N TYR A 349 -35.65 -6.65 2.87
CA TYR A 349 -34.75 -6.99 3.97
C TYR A 349 -33.65 -7.92 3.47
N ARG A 350 -32.41 -7.51 3.64
CA ARG A 350 -31.22 -8.27 3.28
C ARG A 350 -30.31 -8.42 4.48
N TRP A 351 -29.66 -9.54 4.55
CA TRP A 351 -28.71 -9.83 5.62
C TRP A 351 -27.45 -10.51 5.07
N LEU A 352 -26.36 -10.30 5.78
CA LEU A 352 -25.09 -10.95 5.59
C LEU A 352 -24.60 -11.44 6.96
N LEU A 353 -24.16 -12.69 7.04
CA LEU A 353 -23.51 -13.29 8.21
C LEU A 353 -22.19 -13.88 7.75
N GLY A 354 -21.10 -13.61 8.48
CA GLY A 354 -19.81 -14.18 8.13
C GLY A 354 -18.95 -14.56 9.32
N ALA A 355 -18.01 -15.46 9.04
CA ALA A 355 -16.98 -15.89 9.97
C ALA A 355 -15.63 -15.80 9.28
N PHE A 356 -14.67 -15.13 9.92
CA PHE A 356 -13.31 -14.94 9.40
C PHE A 356 -12.32 -15.54 10.37
N GLY A 357 -11.26 -16.18 9.84
CA GLY A 357 -10.14 -16.66 10.63
C GLY A 357 -8.82 -16.48 9.89
N PHE A 358 -7.75 -16.30 10.62
CA PHE A 358 -6.39 -16.27 10.06
C PHE A 358 -5.36 -16.85 11.02
N TYR A 359 -4.31 -17.37 10.43
CA TYR A 359 -3.06 -17.70 11.10
C TYR A 359 -1.90 -17.12 10.28
N ARG A 360 -0.98 -16.44 10.96
CA ARG A 360 0.23 -15.88 10.36
C ARG A 360 1.43 -16.25 11.21
N HIS A 361 2.50 -16.68 10.57
CA HIS A 361 3.78 -16.96 11.21
C HIS A 361 4.88 -16.18 10.52
N THR A 362 5.49 -15.26 11.26
CA THR A 362 6.59 -14.43 10.79
C THR A 362 7.87 -14.84 11.51
N SER A 363 8.94 -15.11 10.74
CA SER A 363 10.31 -15.26 11.25
C SER A 363 11.14 -14.09 10.73
N MET A 364 11.89 -13.42 11.60
CA MET A 364 12.75 -12.30 11.22
C MET A 364 14.12 -12.44 11.85
N HIS A 365 15.15 -12.12 11.08
CA HIS A 365 16.53 -11.94 11.53
C HIS A 365 16.94 -10.50 11.24
N ALA A 366 17.34 -9.77 12.29
CA ALA A 366 17.58 -8.34 12.22
C ALA A 366 18.91 -7.95 12.89
N PRO A 367 20.06 -8.36 12.32
CA PRO A 367 21.38 -7.97 12.84
C PRO A 367 21.66 -6.49 12.54
N VAL A 368 22.35 -5.84 13.49
CA VAL A 368 22.97 -4.52 13.34
C VAL A 368 24.48 -4.70 13.50
N LEU A 369 25.24 -4.36 12.47
CA LEU A 369 26.69 -4.45 12.45
C LEU A 369 27.30 -3.06 12.64
N PHE A 370 27.80 -2.79 13.84
CA PHE A 370 28.60 -1.60 14.13
C PHE A 370 29.98 -1.74 13.51
N LYS A 371 30.48 -0.64 12.98
CA LYS A 371 31.79 -0.47 12.37
C LYS A 371 32.62 0.55 13.16
N GLU A 372 33.82 0.84 12.71
CA GLU A 372 34.81 1.63 13.42
C GLU A 372 34.27 2.96 13.99
N ASP A 373 33.66 3.83 13.12
CA ASP A 373 33.13 5.12 13.59
C ASP A 373 31.94 4.94 14.55
N GLY A 374 31.11 3.92 14.33
CA GLY A 374 29.97 3.61 15.21
C GLY A 374 30.42 3.11 16.58
N ILE A 375 31.43 2.25 16.63
CA ILE A 375 32.02 1.75 17.89
C ILE A 375 32.65 2.93 18.62
N ARG A 376 33.48 3.73 17.94
CA ARG A 376 34.16 4.87 18.56
C ARG A 376 33.15 5.90 19.09
N ASN A 377 32.35 6.48 18.21
CA ASN A 377 31.55 7.67 18.54
C ASN A 377 30.28 7.35 19.37
N LEU A 378 29.71 6.14 19.24
CA LEU A 378 28.46 5.78 19.94
C LEU A 378 28.68 4.94 21.20
N ILE A 379 29.84 4.29 21.34
CA ILE A 379 30.14 3.40 22.42
C ILE A 379 31.34 3.92 23.26
N LEU A 380 32.52 4.06 22.65
CA LEU A 380 33.76 4.34 23.37
C LEU A 380 33.89 5.79 23.85
N ASP A 381 33.39 6.76 23.10
CA ASP A 381 33.44 8.20 23.49
C ASP A 381 32.75 8.48 24.83
N ARG A 382 31.96 7.55 25.36
CA ARG A 382 31.33 7.66 26.67
C ARG A 382 32.30 7.50 27.84
N PHE A 383 33.49 6.96 27.62
CA PHE A 383 34.56 6.87 28.60
C PHE A 383 35.38 8.16 28.68
N GLU A 384 35.47 8.96 27.61
CA GLU A 384 36.30 10.17 27.57
C GLU A 384 35.99 11.21 28.68
N PRO A 385 34.70 11.48 29.03
CA PRO A 385 34.38 12.40 30.13
C PRO A 385 34.90 11.95 31.50
N GLN A 386 35.24 10.66 31.62
CA GLN A 386 35.81 10.06 32.85
C GLN A 386 37.33 10.03 32.82
N GLY A 387 37.97 10.52 31.76
CA GLY A 387 39.43 10.48 31.57
C GLY A 387 39.95 9.07 31.31
N ILE A 388 39.10 8.15 30.89
CA ILE A 388 39.44 6.74 30.62
C ILE A 388 39.57 6.60 29.09
N HIS A 389 40.71 6.07 28.64
CA HIS A 389 40.89 5.67 27.27
C HIS A 389 40.38 4.24 27.08
N ALA A 390 39.53 3.99 26.08
CA ALA A 390 38.98 2.67 25.83
C ALA A 390 39.22 2.24 24.38
N GLU A 391 39.62 0.99 24.19
CA GLU A 391 39.88 0.38 22.90
C GLU A 391 39.01 -0.88 22.75
N TRP A 392 38.37 -1.02 21.57
CA TRP A 392 37.58 -2.19 21.20
C TRP A 392 38.49 -3.30 20.71
N GLY A 393 38.19 -4.55 21.04
CA GLY A 393 39.03 -5.69 20.70
C GLY A 393 38.93 -6.16 19.25
N GLU A 394 37.91 -5.75 18.53
CA GLU A 394 37.62 -6.17 17.18
C GLU A 394 37.24 -4.97 16.27
N ASP A 395 37.41 -5.11 14.93
CA ASP A 395 37.08 -4.04 13.97
C ASP A 395 35.57 -3.77 13.83
N THR A 396 34.73 -4.73 14.24
CA THR A 396 33.27 -4.65 14.11
C THR A 396 32.58 -5.21 15.36
N PHE A 397 31.33 -4.81 15.56
CA PHE A 397 30.51 -5.28 16.67
C PHE A 397 29.11 -5.64 16.20
N LEU A 398 28.67 -6.89 16.43
CA LEU A 398 27.39 -7.41 15.98
C LEU A 398 26.37 -7.45 17.10
N LEU A 399 25.24 -6.79 16.90
CA LEU A 399 24.01 -6.97 17.67
C LEU A 399 23.07 -7.90 16.88
N ASP A 400 22.96 -9.17 17.27
CA ASP A 400 22.14 -10.17 16.57
C ASP A 400 20.80 -10.35 17.26
N SER A 401 19.71 -10.06 16.54
CA SER A 401 18.34 -10.25 17.03
C SER A 401 17.53 -11.14 16.10
N ARG A 402 16.85 -12.12 16.66
CA ARG A 402 16.00 -13.08 15.95
C ARG A 402 14.62 -13.15 16.58
N PHE A 403 13.61 -13.19 15.72
CA PHE A 403 12.22 -13.14 16.13
C PHE A 403 11.39 -14.22 15.45
N ARG A 404 10.39 -14.73 16.19
CA ARG A 404 9.31 -15.56 15.67
C ARG A 404 8.00 -15.04 16.22
N THR A 405 7.08 -14.66 15.33
CA THR A 405 5.81 -14.04 15.72
C THR A 405 4.66 -14.84 15.11
N PRO A 406 4.11 -15.84 15.82
CA PRO A 406 2.83 -16.43 15.47
C PRO A 406 1.69 -15.50 15.90
N ASP A 407 0.85 -15.12 14.94
CA ASP A 407 -0.36 -14.33 15.12
C ASP A 407 -1.56 -15.14 14.65
N TYR A 408 -2.68 -15.07 15.35
CA TYR A 408 -3.92 -15.67 14.92
C TYR A 408 -5.13 -14.87 15.39
N GLY A 409 -6.21 -14.97 14.67
CA GLY A 409 -7.44 -14.30 15.02
C GLY A 409 -8.66 -14.97 14.41
N ALA A 410 -9.79 -14.67 15.03
CA ALA A 410 -11.10 -15.11 14.57
C ALA A 410 -12.13 -14.00 14.76
N ALA A 411 -13.12 -13.94 13.87
CA ALA A 411 -14.18 -12.97 13.94
C ALA A 411 -15.52 -13.53 13.48
N LEU A 412 -16.58 -13.02 14.09
CA LEU A 412 -17.94 -13.18 13.62
C LEU A 412 -18.52 -11.81 13.28
N TYR A 413 -19.22 -11.70 12.16
CA TYR A 413 -19.81 -10.44 11.73
C TYR A 413 -21.16 -10.62 11.07
N HIS A 414 -22.00 -9.59 11.23
CA HIS A 414 -23.34 -9.54 10.67
C HIS A 414 -23.65 -8.12 10.19
N GLU A 415 -24.34 -8.00 9.05
CA GLU A 415 -24.93 -6.75 8.57
C GLU A 415 -26.35 -7.01 8.08
N SER A 416 -27.30 -6.20 8.56
CA SER A 416 -28.69 -6.16 8.11
C SER A 416 -28.94 -4.85 7.36
N THR A 417 -29.63 -4.95 6.23
CA THR A 417 -30.07 -3.80 5.44
C THR A 417 -31.56 -3.91 5.17
N TYR A 418 -32.30 -2.82 5.40
CA TYR A 418 -33.73 -2.73 5.15
C TYR A 418 -34.08 -1.53 4.25
N ASP A 419 -34.72 -1.80 3.12
CA ASP A 419 -35.21 -0.80 2.17
C ASP A 419 -36.70 -0.47 2.46
N ALA A 420 -36.94 0.75 2.96
CA ALA A 420 -38.29 1.30 3.23
C ALA A 420 -38.58 2.43 2.24
N GLY A 421 -39.04 2.09 1.04
CA GLY A 421 -39.37 3.05 0.00
C GLY A 421 -38.14 3.82 -0.51
N ARG A 422 -37.96 5.08 -0.07
CA ARG A 422 -36.79 5.91 -0.42
C ARG A 422 -35.65 5.79 0.57
N TRP A 423 -35.93 5.23 1.74
CA TRP A 423 -34.97 5.07 2.81
C TRP A 423 -34.33 3.69 2.77
N ARG A 424 -33.05 3.65 3.11
CA ARG A 424 -32.31 2.43 3.40
C ARG A 424 -31.67 2.58 4.77
N PHE A 425 -31.87 1.61 5.62
CA PHE A 425 -31.27 1.50 6.93
C PHE A 425 -30.31 0.31 6.92
N THR A 426 -29.08 0.52 7.42
CA THR A 426 -28.10 -0.55 7.55
C THR A 426 -27.57 -0.56 8.98
N ALA A 427 -27.53 -1.72 9.60
CA ALA A 427 -26.92 -1.96 10.90
C ALA A 427 -25.99 -3.17 10.82
N GLY A 428 -24.78 -3.01 11.30
CA GLY A 428 -23.76 -4.05 11.29
C GLY A 428 -23.04 -4.16 12.63
N LEU A 429 -22.59 -5.36 12.94
CA LEU A 429 -21.81 -5.67 14.14
C LEU A 429 -20.79 -6.73 13.80
N ARG A 430 -19.54 -6.53 14.26
CA ARG A 430 -18.47 -7.51 14.21
C ARG A 430 -17.80 -7.62 15.57
N VAL A 431 -17.40 -8.82 15.92
CA VAL A 431 -16.56 -9.11 17.08
C VAL A 431 -15.31 -9.78 16.56
N ASP A 432 -14.16 -9.13 16.77
CA ASP A 432 -12.83 -9.63 16.43
C ASP A 432 -12.09 -10.05 17.70
N PHE A 433 -11.47 -11.21 17.67
CA PHE A 433 -10.47 -11.65 18.63
C PHE A 433 -9.14 -11.86 17.93
N GLU A 434 -8.08 -11.29 18.49
CA GLU A 434 -6.71 -11.50 17.99
C GLU A 434 -5.75 -11.79 19.14
N ALA A 435 -4.76 -12.65 18.87
CA ALA A 435 -3.66 -12.95 19.79
C ALA A 435 -2.35 -13.04 19.02
N SER A 436 -1.31 -12.49 19.62
CA SER A 436 0.05 -12.46 19.08
C SER A 436 1.05 -12.86 20.16
N LYS A 437 2.10 -13.59 19.74
CA LYS A 437 3.23 -13.92 20.59
C LYS A 437 4.52 -13.51 19.88
N LEU A 438 5.43 -12.89 20.60
CA LEU A 438 6.78 -12.60 20.12
C LEU A 438 7.77 -13.46 20.90
N HIS A 439 8.39 -14.41 20.22
CA HIS A 439 9.58 -15.10 20.73
C HIS A 439 10.81 -14.40 20.18
N TYR A 440 11.71 -13.96 21.04
CA TYR A 440 12.93 -13.28 20.63
C TYR A 440 14.16 -13.89 21.31
N ARG A 441 15.29 -13.72 20.65
CA ARG A 441 16.63 -13.90 21.23
C ARG A 441 17.51 -12.79 20.69
N SER A 442 18.08 -12.00 21.61
CA SER A 442 19.05 -10.95 21.30
C SER A 442 20.41 -11.37 21.85
N TYR A 443 21.45 -11.31 21.01
CA TYR A 443 22.80 -11.76 21.34
C TYR A 443 23.81 -10.70 20.94
N ALA A 444 24.79 -10.46 21.84
CA ALA A 444 25.94 -9.61 21.59
C ALA A 444 27.14 -10.13 22.40
N GLU A 445 28.30 -10.18 21.76
CA GLU A 445 29.57 -10.54 22.38
C GLU A 445 30.67 -9.60 21.90
N ALA A 446 31.49 -9.11 22.79
CA ALA A 446 32.64 -8.26 22.48
C ALA A 446 33.66 -8.27 23.57
N THR A 447 34.87 -7.81 23.25
CA THR A 447 35.94 -7.52 24.21
C THR A 447 36.39 -6.06 24.03
N TYR A 448 36.80 -5.42 25.12
CA TYR A 448 37.39 -4.11 25.08
C TYR A 448 38.39 -3.95 26.24
N THR A 449 39.30 -2.99 26.09
CA THR A 449 40.28 -2.68 27.11
C THR A 449 40.12 -1.22 27.54
N THR A 450 40.11 -0.94 28.82
CA THR A 450 40.16 0.43 29.37
C THR A 450 41.53 0.71 29.93
N GLN A 451 42.01 1.93 29.72
CA GLN A 451 43.27 2.41 30.33
C GLN A 451 42.96 3.62 31.19
N THR A 452 43.30 3.52 32.44
CA THR A 452 43.19 4.62 33.42
C THR A 452 44.30 5.66 33.25
N PRO A 453 44.14 6.89 33.76
CA PRO A 453 45.16 7.95 33.62
C PRO A 453 46.55 7.61 34.14
N ASP A 454 46.67 6.64 35.02
CA ASP A 454 47.95 6.13 35.52
C ASP A 454 48.62 5.11 34.57
N GLY A 455 47.99 4.81 33.43
CA GLY A 455 48.51 3.88 32.44
C GLY A 455 48.17 2.41 32.66
N THR A 456 47.37 2.08 33.70
CA THR A 456 46.97 0.70 33.98
C THR A 456 45.86 0.26 33.00
N SER A 457 46.05 -0.89 32.34
CA SER A 457 45.12 -1.45 31.38
C SER A 457 44.27 -2.56 31.98
N TYR A 458 42.97 -2.53 31.74
CA TYR A 458 42.00 -3.51 32.24
C TYR A 458 41.23 -4.12 31.07
N PRO A 459 41.37 -5.44 30.81
CA PRO A 459 40.57 -6.13 29.81
C PRO A 459 39.15 -6.39 30.32
N HIS A 460 38.18 -6.23 29.48
CA HIS A 460 36.77 -6.46 29.75
C HIS A 460 36.15 -7.37 28.68
N ALA A 461 35.17 -8.16 29.06
CA ALA A 461 34.34 -8.95 28.15
C ALA A 461 32.87 -8.61 28.36
N ILE A 462 32.14 -8.50 27.26
CA ILE A 462 30.70 -8.29 27.22
C ILE A 462 30.07 -9.55 26.66
N LEU A 463 29.06 -10.06 27.35
CA LEU A 463 28.22 -11.14 26.84
C LEU A 463 26.76 -10.85 27.19
N VAL A 464 25.92 -10.66 26.17
CA VAL A 464 24.48 -10.55 26.33
C VAL A 464 23.84 -11.68 25.55
N ASP A 465 23.09 -12.54 26.21
CA ASP A 465 22.23 -13.56 25.59
C ASP A 465 20.85 -13.48 26.26
N GLN A 466 19.93 -12.83 25.61
CA GLN A 466 18.61 -12.55 26.14
C GLN A 466 17.51 -13.20 25.30
N PRO A 467 17.10 -14.44 25.61
CA PRO A 467 15.87 -15.01 25.11
C PRO A 467 14.67 -14.49 25.89
N GLY A 468 13.52 -14.35 25.18
CA GLY A 468 12.29 -13.95 25.84
C GLY A 468 11.04 -14.24 25.03
N THR A 469 9.90 -14.05 25.69
CA THR A 469 8.58 -14.21 25.05
C THR A 469 7.63 -13.15 25.59
N LEU A 470 7.06 -12.36 24.67
CA LEU A 470 5.98 -11.43 24.95
C LEU A 470 4.66 -11.97 24.37
N LYS A 471 3.55 -11.66 25.00
CA LYS A 471 2.22 -12.09 24.57
C LYS A 471 1.25 -10.94 24.70
N GLN A 472 0.34 -10.83 23.74
CA GLN A 472 -0.79 -9.93 23.85
C GLN A 472 -2.03 -10.53 23.17
N SER A 473 -3.20 -10.14 23.63
CA SER A 473 -4.47 -10.49 23.01
C SER A 473 -5.45 -9.35 23.25
N PHE A 474 -6.39 -9.19 22.33
CA PHE A 474 -7.44 -8.20 22.43
C PHE A 474 -8.71 -8.66 21.73
N THR A 475 -9.83 -8.10 22.17
CA THR A 475 -11.14 -8.30 21.57
C THR A 475 -11.73 -6.94 21.23
N GLU A 476 -12.23 -6.79 20.00
CA GLU A 476 -12.83 -5.55 19.52
C GLU A 476 -14.23 -5.76 19.00
N ILE A 477 -15.12 -4.87 19.44
CA ILE A 477 -16.52 -4.82 18.98
C ILE A 477 -16.64 -3.63 18.02
N LEU A 478 -17.12 -3.89 16.79
CA LEU A 478 -17.09 -2.97 15.66
C LEU A 478 -18.50 -2.73 15.11
N PRO A 479 -19.29 -1.86 15.74
CA PRO A 479 -20.61 -1.50 15.27
C PRO A 479 -20.56 -0.52 14.07
N LYS A 480 -21.60 -0.60 13.22
CA LYS A 480 -21.89 0.34 12.13
C LYS A 480 -23.38 0.57 12.06
N ILE A 481 -23.79 1.83 11.90
CA ILE A 481 -25.17 2.21 11.60
C ILE A 481 -25.11 3.22 10.45
N SER A 482 -25.98 3.02 9.46
CA SER A 482 -26.07 3.93 8.31
C SER A 482 -27.51 4.14 7.90
N VAL A 483 -27.78 5.33 7.38
CA VAL A 483 -29.04 5.69 6.72
C VAL A 483 -28.74 6.28 5.38
N LEU A 484 -29.49 5.87 4.34
CA LEU A 484 -29.41 6.44 3.00
C LEU A 484 -30.80 6.82 2.51
N TYR A 485 -30.91 7.99 1.93
CA TYR A 485 -32.14 8.53 1.33
C TYR A 485 -31.97 8.71 -0.18
N ARG A 486 -32.88 8.14 -0.97
CA ARG A 486 -32.90 8.24 -2.44
C ARG A 486 -33.75 9.43 -2.85
N MET A 487 -33.15 10.41 -3.51
CA MET A 487 -33.76 11.68 -3.94
C MET A 487 -34.32 11.55 -5.36
N GLY A 488 -35.33 12.40 -5.65
CA GLY A 488 -35.94 12.51 -6.97
C GLY A 488 -36.86 11.35 -7.35
N SER A 489 -37.52 11.47 -8.49
CA SER A 489 -38.43 10.43 -9.01
C SER A 489 -37.64 9.21 -9.54
N ALA A 490 -36.48 9.44 -10.16
CA ALA A 490 -35.62 8.38 -10.70
C ALA A 490 -34.75 7.70 -9.63
N ARG A 491 -34.74 8.16 -8.37
CA ARG A 491 -33.99 7.60 -7.24
C ARG A 491 -32.46 7.45 -7.47
N ARG A 492 -31.89 8.23 -8.39
CA ARG A 492 -30.48 8.17 -8.79
C ARG A 492 -29.54 8.89 -7.83
N ASN A 493 -30.06 9.97 -7.21
CA ASN A 493 -29.29 10.76 -6.29
C ASN A 493 -29.53 10.26 -4.88
N THR A 494 -28.46 10.18 -4.07
CA THR A 494 -28.56 9.71 -2.71
C THR A 494 -27.88 10.65 -1.74
N LEU A 495 -28.46 10.76 -0.54
CA LEU A 495 -27.83 11.33 0.64
C LEU A 495 -27.68 10.21 1.66
N TYR A 496 -26.58 10.22 2.41
CA TYR A 496 -26.36 9.22 3.45
C TYR A 496 -25.69 9.81 4.67
N ALA A 497 -25.87 9.13 5.79
CA ALA A 497 -25.12 9.33 7.02
C ALA A 497 -24.68 7.99 7.59
N THR A 498 -23.46 7.92 8.10
CA THR A 498 -22.87 6.70 8.67
C THR A 498 -22.14 7.01 9.96
N VAL A 499 -22.33 6.16 10.96
CA VAL A 499 -21.51 6.12 12.18
C VAL A 499 -20.91 4.72 12.25
N SER A 500 -19.58 4.63 12.36
CA SER A 500 -18.87 3.35 12.40
C SER A 500 -17.65 3.41 13.29
N LYS A 501 -17.33 2.28 13.90
CA LYS A 501 -16.09 2.10 14.65
C LYS A 501 -15.08 1.34 13.80
N GLY A 502 -13.83 1.81 13.82
CA GLY A 502 -12.68 1.14 13.21
C GLY A 502 -11.62 0.83 14.24
N TYR A 503 -10.77 -0.14 13.93
CA TYR A 503 -9.58 -0.42 14.71
C TYR A 503 -8.41 -0.85 13.83
N LYS A 504 -7.21 -0.70 14.40
CA LYS A 504 -5.96 -1.23 13.89
C LYS A 504 -5.31 -2.06 14.98
N ALA A 505 -4.85 -3.24 14.65
CA ALA A 505 -4.31 -4.20 15.61
C ALA A 505 -3.11 -3.64 16.38
N GLY A 506 -2.95 -4.06 17.63
CA GLY A 506 -1.72 -3.91 18.39
C GLY A 506 -0.62 -4.84 17.87
N GLY A 507 0.57 -4.74 18.43
CA GLY A 507 1.70 -5.55 17.98
C GLY A 507 2.96 -5.33 18.79
N PHE A 508 4.09 -5.75 18.20
CA PHE A 508 5.42 -5.63 18.78
C PHE A 508 6.35 -4.89 17.82
N ASN A 509 6.94 -3.80 18.29
CA ASN A 509 7.95 -3.05 17.53
C ASN A 509 9.30 -3.76 17.60
N THR A 510 9.55 -4.68 16.68
CA THR A 510 10.80 -5.45 16.62
C THR A 510 12.02 -4.59 16.25
N GLN A 511 11.82 -3.39 15.71
CA GLN A 511 12.92 -2.47 15.38
C GLN A 511 13.61 -1.90 16.64
N MET A 512 12.92 -1.89 17.79
CA MET A 512 13.48 -1.41 19.06
C MET A 512 14.45 -2.40 19.73
N PHE A 513 14.53 -3.63 19.27
CA PHE A 513 15.40 -4.61 19.92
C PHE A 513 16.89 -4.30 19.76
N SER A 514 17.32 -3.64 18.69
CA SER A 514 18.69 -3.16 18.56
C SER A 514 19.04 -2.15 19.65
N ASP A 515 18.12 -1.22 19.93
CA ASP A 515 18.33 -0.22 20.99
C ASP A 515 18.31 -0.85 22.40
N VAL A 516 17.35 -1.77 22.62
CA VAL A 516 17.28 -2.53 23.87
C VAL A 516 18.58 -3.31 24.11
N LEU A 517 19.09 -3.99 23.08
CA LEU A 517 20.32 -4.76 23.17
C LEU A 517 21.55 -3.85 23.36
N GLN A 518 21.62 -2.72 22.65
CA GLN A 518 22.67 -1.72 22.84
C GLN A 518 22.67 -1.17 24.29
N GLN A 519 21.50 -0.87 24.84
CA GLN A 519 21.39 -0.42 26.22
C GLN A 519 21.89 -1.47 27.24
N GLN A 520 21.67 -2.75 26.99
CA GLN A 520 22.20 -3.82 27.84
C GLN A 520 23.71 -3.95 27.75
N VAL A 521 24.27 -3.82 26.54
CA VAL A 521 25.72 -3.73 26.35
C VAL A 521 26.28 -2.54 27.11
N MET A 522 25.70 -1.35 26.95
CA MET A 522 26.12 -0.14 27.66
C MET A 522 26.03 -0.28 29.18
N LYS A 523 25.02 -0.99 29.71
CA LYS A 523 24.92 -1.27 31.13
C LYS A 523 26.07 -2.16 31.66
N GLN A 524 26.45 -3.20 30.91
CA GLN A 524 27.60 -4.02 31.26
C GLN A 524 28.91 -3.22 31.29
N MET A 525 28.98 -2.17 30.47
CA MET A 525 30.09 -1.22 30.42
C MET A 525 30.02 -0.13 31.52
N GLY A 526 28.99 -0.17 32.39
CA GLY A 526 28.81 0.80 33.49
C GLY A 526 28.00 2.03 33.11
N PHE A 527 27.39 2.08 31.89
CA PHE A 527 26.59 3.20 31.39
C PHE A 527 25.11 2.81 31.27
N GLY A 528 24.22 3.79 31.45
CA GLY A 528 22.81 3.67 31.13
C GLY A 528 21.93 2.94 32.17
N SER A 529 20.63 2.89 31.83
CA SER A 529 19.58 2.22 32.61
C SER A 529 18.95 1.10 31.79
N LEU A 530 18.41 0.06 32.45
CA LEU A 530 17.64 -0.97 31.73
C LEU A 530 16.25 -0.46 31.40
N TYR A 531 15.80 -0.73 30.16
CA TYR A 531 14.39 -0.65 29.81
C TYR A 531 13.70 -1.99 30.12
N ASP A 532 12.43 -1.91 30.54
CA ASP A 532 11.57 -3.08 30.43
C ASP A 532 11.26 -3.30 28.93
N VAL A 533 11.64 -4.46 28.42
CA VAL A 533 11.46 -4.83 27.01
C VAL A 533 9.98 -4.76 26.62
N ALA A 534 9.08 -5.17 27.52
CA ALA A 534 7.66 -5.17 27.26
C ALA A 534 7.10 -3.75 27.06
N ASP A 535 7.54 -2.79 27.89
CA ASP A 535 7.07 -1.40 27.84
C ASP A 535 7.52 -0.68 26.56
N VAL A 536 8.71 -1.00 26.06
CA VAL A 536 9.30 -0.34 24.90
C VAL A 536 8.85 -0.97 23.57
N VAL A 537 8.65 -2.29 23.57
CA VAL A 537 8.38 -3.05 22.35
C VAL A 537 6.89 -3.21 22.07
N THR A 538 6.03 -3.23 23.10
CA THR A 538 4.59 -3.51 22.94
C THR A 538 3.80 -2.24 22.69
N TYR A 539 2.94 -2.24 21.67
CA TYR A 539 1.98 -1.16 21.45
C TYR A 539 0.52 -1.68 21.39
N LYS A 540 -0.40 -0.82 21.82
CA LYS A 540 -1.84 -1.14 21.95
C LYS A 540 -2.58 -1.00 20.62
N PRO A 541 -3.75 -1.65 20.47
CA PRO A 541 -4.65 -1.38 19.34
C PRO A 541 -5.08 0.09 19.29
N GLU A 542 -5.10 0.65 18.09
CA GLU A 542 -5.64 1.97 17.79
C GLU A 542 -7.12 1.85 17.46
N LYS A 543 -7.98 2.77 17.96
CA LYS A 543 -9.44 2.72 17.82
C LYS A 543 -9.98 4.06 17.37
N SER A 544 -10.94 4.05 16.45
CA SER A 544 -11.59 5.29 15.99
C SER A 544 -13.10 5.16 15.92
N TRP A 545 -13.78 6.30 16.15
CA TRP A 545 -15.16 6.52 15.75
C TRP A 545 -15.20 7.50 14.61
N ASN A 546 -15.89 7.12 13.54
CA ASN A 546 -16.10 7.92 12.35
C ASN A 546 -17.56 8.30 12.22
N TYR A 547 -17.79 9.59 11.96
CA TYR A 547 -19.10 10.19 11.66
C TYR A 547 -18.97 10.79 10.26
N GLU A 548 -19.81 10.34 9.34
CA GLU A 548 -19.76 10.75 7.93
C GLU A 548 -21.14 11.08 7.41
N VAL A 549 -21.23 12.17 6.64
CA VAL A 549 -22.39 12.52 5.84
C VAL A 549 -21.94 12.75 4.42
N GLY A 550 -22.65 12.18 3.44
CA GLY A 550 -22.27 12.32 2.05
C GLY A 550 -23.44 12.29 1.09
N ALA A 551 -23.12 12.58 -0.18
CA ALA A 551 -24.07 12.61 -1.27
C ALA A 551 -23.45 12.01 -2.55
N HIS A 552 -24.23 11.22 -3.27
CA HIS A 552 -23.94 10.81 -4.65
C HIS A 552 -24.95 11.47 -5.57
N LEU A 553 -24.46 12.30 -6.46
CA LEU A 553 -25.28 13.12 -7.35
C LEU A 553 -24.98 12.79 -8.81
N SER A 554 -25.99 12.70 -9.64
CA SER A 554 -25.87 12.47 -11.07
C SER A 554 -26.96 13.20 -11.84
N THR A 555 -26.61 13.81 -12.94
CA THR A 555 -27.59 14.37 -13.87
C THR A 555 -28.40 13.26 -14.55
N PRO A 556 -29.62 13.53 -15.07
CA PRO A 556 -30.41 12.52 -15.77
C PRO A 556 -29.70 11.90 -16.99
N SER A 557 -28.80 12.63 -17.60
CA SER A 557 -28.00 12.17 -18.76
C SER A 557 -26.71 11.45 -18.36
N HIS A 558 -26.44 11.29 -17.07
CA HIS A 558 -25.17 10.77 -16.50
C HIS A 558 -23.89 11.52 -16.92
N LYS A 559 -24.04 12.64 -17.65
CA LYS A 559 -22.90 13.45 -18.11
C LYS A 559 -22.16 14.17 -17.01
N VAL A 560 -22.81 14.43 -15.88
CA VAL A 560 -22.18 15.02 -14.69
C VAL A 560 -22.49 14.15 -13.49
N GLN A 561 -21.46 13.73 -12.81
CA GLN A 561 -21.52 12.95 -11.58
C GLN A 561 -20.67 13.64 -10.50
N ALA A 562 -21.19 13.75 -9.30
CA ALA A 562 -20.49 14.33 -8.18
C ALA A 562 -20.68 13.48 -6.93
N ASP A 563 -19.60 13.27 -6.20
CA ASP A 563 -19.59 12.61 -4.90
C ASP A 563 -19.00 13.59 -3.87
N LEU A 564 -19.75 13.82 -2.80
CA LEU A 564 -19.41 14.73 -1.72
C LEU A 564 -19.43 14.00 -0.39
N ALA A 565 -18.49 14.29 0.49
CA ALA A 565 -18.51 13.77 1.85
C ALA A 565 -17.91 14.78 2.84
N LEU A 566 -18.47 14.81 4.04
CA LEU A 566 -17.92 15.46 5.22
C LEU A 566 -17.71 14.39 6.28
N PHE A 567 -16.58 14.43 6.97
CA PHE A 567 -16.24 13.44 7.98
C PHE A 567 -15.67 14.08 9.24
N TYR A 568 -15.88 13.38 10.34
CA TYR A 568 -15.24 13.65 11.64
C TYR A 568 -14.80 12.33 12.24
N ILE A 569 -13.52 12.21 12.63
CA ILE A 569 -12.92 11.02 13.21
C ILE A 569 -12.33 11.37 14.57
N ASP A 570 -12.75 10.66 15.61
CA ASP A 570 -12.16 10.68 16.95
C ASP A 570 -11.35 9.40 17.14
N CYS A 571 -10.03 9.51 17.27
CA CYS A 571 -9.13 8.39 17.38
C CYS A 571 -8.44 8.38 18.74
N ARG A 572 -8.34 7.19 19.34
CA ARG A 572 -7.65 6.95 20.61
C ARG A 572 -6.52 5.96 20.40
N ASP A 573 -5.48 6.15 21.17
CA ASP A 573 -4.28 5.33 21.13
C ASP A 573 -3.67 5.25 19.72
N GLN A 574 -3.68 6.37 18.95
CA GLN A 574 -3.16 6.38 17.58
C GLN A 574 -1.69 5.94 17.58
N GLN A 575 -1.39 4.97 16.76
CA GLN A 575 -0.04 4.43 16.60
C GLN A 575 0.79 5.36 15.72
N LEU A 576 1.87 5.88 16.28
CA LEU A 576 2.79 6.79 15.62
C LEU A 576 4.20 6.26 15.69
N THR A 577 4.98 6.54 14.65
CA THR A 577 6.43 6.34 14.68
C THR A 577 7.07 7.65 15.10
N VAL A 578 7.68 7.67 16.26
CA VAL A 578 8.42 8.82 16.78
C VAL A 578 9.92 8.52 16.80
N PHE A 579 10.70 9.58 16.73
CA PHE A 579 12.16 9.51 16.92
C PHE A 579 12.46 10.11 18.29
N PRO A 580 12.83 9.30 19.31
CA PRO A 580 13.09 9.81 20.64
C PRO A 580 14.23 10.84 20.61
N GLU A 581 13.99 12.05 21.14
CA GLU A 581 15.02 13.07 21.28
C GLU A 581 16.14 12.58 22.21
N GLY A 582 17.39 12.76 21.76
CA GLY A 582 18.57 12.36 22.52
C GLY A 582 18.93 10.88 22.43
N GLN A 583 18.20 10.08 21.63
CA GLN A 583 18.62 8.74 21.23
C GLN A 583 19.14 8.77 19.80
N VAL A 584 20.29 8.17 19.60
CA VAL A 584 21.03 8.22 18.33
C VAL A 584 20.49 7.19 17.34
N THR A 585 19.89 6.12 17.85
CA THR A 585 19.39 4.99 17.06
C THR A 585 18.00 4.63 17.58
N GLY A 586 17.07 4.42 16.74
CA GLY A 586 15.80 3.83 17.14
C GLY A 586 14.56 4.65 16.77
N ARG A 587 13.61 3.92 16.23
CA ARG A 587 12.27 4.39 15.87
C ARG A 587 11.28 3.74 16.81
N LEU A 588 10.73 4.51 17.72
CA LEU A 588 9.72 4.00 18.65
C LEU A 588 8.33 4.03 18.02
N MET A 589 7.64 2.91 18.07
CA MET A 589 6.20 2.90 17.88
C MET A 589 5.54 3.23 19.22
N THR A 590 4.83 4.35 19.29
CA THR A 590 4.09 4.77 20.47
C THR A 590 2.62 4.96 20.19
N ASN A 591 1.80 4.94 21.22
CA ASN A 591 0.39 5.30 21.14
C ASN A 591 0.20 6.74 21.62
N ALA A 592 -0.18 7.66 20.71
CA ALA A 592 -0.67 8.98 21.09
C ALA A 592 -1.99 8.84 21.85
N GLY A 593 -2.20 9.66 22.90
CA GLY A 593 -3.36 9.52 23.75
C GLY A 593 -4.69 9.70 23.01
N ARG A 594 -4.85 10.79 22.26
CA ARG A 594 -6.05 11.06 21.47
C ARG A 594 -5.75 11.98 20.30
N THR A 595 -6.31 11.69 19.15
CA THR A 595 -6.25 12.53 17.96
C THR A 595 -7.64 12.75 17.39
N ARG A 596 -7.81 13.79 16.60
CA ARG A 596 -9.04 14.04 15.84
C ARG A 596 -8.69 14.43 14.42
N SER A 597 -9.53 14.01 13.50
CA SER A 597 -9.46 14.43 12.10
C SER A 597 -10.84 14.82 11.61
N PHE A 598 -10.93 15.92 10.87
CA PHE A 598 -12.14 16.29 10.18
C PHE A 598 -11.83 16.93 8.85
N GLY A 599 -12.76 16.84 7.92
CA GLY A 599 -12.54 17.38 6.60
C GLY A 599 -13.68 17.13 5.64
N GLY A 600 -13.40 17.42 4.38
CA GLY A 600 -14.34 17.26 3.29
C GLY A 600 -13.68 16.69 2.06
N GLU A 601 -14.48 16.03 1.26
CA GLU A 601 -14.08 15.39 0.00
C GLU A 601 -15.09 15.75 -1.08
N ALA A 602 -14.58 16.03 -2.28
CA ALA A 602 -15.40 16.29 -3.46
C ALA A 602 -14.76 15.59 -4.66
N SER A 603 -15.56 14.86 -5.43
CA SER A 603 -15.17 14.30 -6.70
C SER A 603 -16.20 14.69 -7.76
N LEU A 604 -15.74 15.13 -8.90
CA LEU A 604 -16.57 15.54 -10.05
C LEU A 604 -16.06 14.84 -11.30
N LEU A 605 -16.97 14.18 -12.01
CA LEU A 605 -16.78 13.68 -13.35
C LEU A 605 -17.79 14.39 -14.25
N ALA A 606 -17.35 15.00 -15.35
CA ALA A 606 -18.22 15.71 -16.26
C ALA A 606 -17.79 15.51 -17.71
N THR A 607 -18.69 15.03 -18.53
CA THR A 607 -18.54 15.04 -20.01
C THR A 607 -19.20 16.31 -20.52
N LEU A 608 -18.36 17.31 -20.83
CA LEU A 608 -18.76 18.54 -21.46
C LEU A 608 -18.64 18.34 -22.98
N TRP A 609 -19.68 18.74 -23.69
CA TRP A 609 -19.76 18.43 -25.12
C TRP A 609 -19.56 16.91 -25.39
N ARG A 610 -19.46 16.51 -26.65
CA ARG A 610 -19.39 15.08 -26.98
C ARG A 610 -18.02 14.45 -26.70
N ASN A 611 -16.95 15.25 -26.50
CA ASN A 611 -15.59 14.78 -26.63
C ASN A 611 -14.65 15.32 -25.51
N LEU A 612 -15.16 16.12 -24.57
CA LEU A 612 -14.36 16.70 -23.50
C LEU A 612 -14.81 16.16 -22.15
N ASP A 613 -13.95 15.37 -21.53
CA ASP A 613 -14.15 14.84 -20.19
C ASP A 613 -13.31 15.64 -19.18
N LEU A 614 -13.95 16.04 -18.10
CA LEU A 614 -13.32 16.71 -16.97
C LEU A 614 -13.43 15.82 -15.73
N GLN A 615 -12.36 15.77 -14.97
CA GLN A 615 -12.34 15.13 -13.67
C GLN A 615 -11.64 16.02 -12.65
N VAL A 616 -12.30 16.21 -11.51
CA VAL A 616 -11.74 16.90 -10.35
C VAL A 616 -11.94 16.04 -9.12
N ALA A 617 -10.91 15.89 -8.31
CA ALA A 617 -10.97 15.24 -7.02
C ALA A 617 -10.20 16.11 -6.02
N TYR A 618 -10.88 16.55 -4.95
CA TYR A 618 -10.30 17.40 -3.92
C TYR A 618 -10.60 16.84 -2.55
N GLY A 619 -9.61 16.83 -1.70
CA GLY A 619 -9.71 16.45 -0.30
C GLY A 619 -9.08 17.49 0.62
N TYR A 620 -9.79 17.86 1.68
CA TYR A 620 -9.26 18.64 2.79
C TYR A 620 -9.32 17.82 4.06
N THR A 621 -8.22 17.81 4.82
CA THR A 621 -8.13 17.14 6.12
C THR A 621 -7.40 18.00 7.14
N ARG A 622 -8.04 18.21 8.28
CA ARG A 622 -7.38 18.74 9.47
C ARG A 622 -7.28 17.65 10.52
N ALA A 623 -6.08 17.04 10.61
CA ALA A 623 -5.76 16.00 11.57
C ALA A 623 -4.79 16.54 12.62
N THR A 624 -5.18 16.52 13.91
CA THR A 624 -4.42 17.12 15.00
C THR A 624 -4.41 16.25 16.26
N PHE A 625 -3.36 16.37 17.04
CA PHE A 625 -3.32 15.82 18.40
C PHE A 625 -4.31 16.55 19.30
N VAL A 626 -5.11 15.81 20.03
CA VAL A 626 -5.95 16.34 21.12
C VAL A 626 -5.23 16.18 22.46
N LYS A 627 -4.49 15.07 22.62
CA LYS A 627 -3.67 14.79 23.79
C LYS A 627 -2.46 13.96 23.35
N PHE A 628 -1.27 14.55 23.43
CA PHE A 628 -0.01 13.85 23.18
C PHE A 628 1.11 14.53 23.95
N ASP A 629 1.25 14.15 25.22
CA ASP A 629 2.31 14.58 26.12
C ASP A 629 3.32 13.46 26.27
N THR A 630 4.56 13.72 25.92
CA THR A 630 5.70 12.78 26.02
C THR A 630 6.45 12.91 27.35
N GLY A 631 6.01 13.80 28.24
CA GLY A 631 6.73 14.16 29.47
C GLY A 631 7.87 15.15 29.25
N LYS A 632 8.31 15.36 28.00
CA LYS A 632 9.31 16.36 27.60
C LYS A 632 8.68 17.51 26.82
N ALA A 633 7.62 17.21 26.04
CA ALA A 633 6.90 18.18 25.25
C ALA A 633 5.43 17.76 25.09
N ASP A 634 4.51 18.74 25.12
CA ASP A 634 3.11 18.54 24.79
C ASP A 634 2.86 19.02 23.35
N TYR A 635 2.41 18.09 22.51
CA TYR A 635 2.12 18.33 21.08
C TYR A 635 0.62 18.57 20.81
N ALA A 636 -0.20 18.79 21.85
CA ALA A 636 -1.62 19.07 21.69
C ALA A 636 -1.86 20.27 20.77
N GLY A 637 -2.74 20.12 19.78
CA GLY A 637 -3.04 21.13 18.76
C GLY A 637 -2.19 21.02 17.49
N ASN A 638 -1.02 20.38 17.53
CA ASN A 638 -0.17 20.18 16.37
C ASN A 638 -0.79 19.18 15.38
N PHE A 639 -0.42 19.32 14.10
CA PHE A 639 -0.86 18.43 13.03
C PHE A 639 -0.14 17.08 13.12
N ILE A 640 -0.86 16.04 12.75
CA ILE A 640 -0.33 14.68 12.65
C ILE A 640 0.69 14.63 11.49
N PRO A 641 1.90 14.10 11.70
CA PRO A 641 2.93 13.97 10.68
C PRO A 641 2.50 13.09 9.48
N TYR A 642 3.08 13.36 8.32
CA TYR A 642 2.94 12.64 7.05
C TYR A 642 1.55 12.67 6.40
N ALA A 643 0.56 13.28 7.04
CA ALA A 643 -0.79 13.43 6.49
C ALA A 643 -0.93 14.78 5.77
N PRO A 644 -1.19 14.83 4.45
CA PRO A 644 -1.40 16.06 3.73
C PRO A 644 -2.70 16.74 4.17
N GLN A 645 -2.67 18.07 4.31
CA GLN A 645 -3.88 18.86 4.59
C GLN A 645 -4.79 18.95 3.37
N HIS A 646 -4.20 18.99 2.18
CA HIS A 646 -4.91 19.08 0.90
C HIS A 646 -4.41 18.02 -0.04
N THR A 647 -5.31 17.42 -0.78
CA THR A 647 -5.03 16.59 -1.96
C THR A 647 -5.86 17.10 -3.12
N LEU A 648 -5.28 17.21 -4.29
CA LEU A 648 -5.92 17.73 -5.49
C LEU A 648 -5.57 16.84 -6.69
N TYR A 649 -6.57 16.53 -7.47
CA TYR A 649 -6.43 16.09 -8.85
C TYR A 649 -7.38 16.90 -9.73
N ALA A 650 -6.91 17.41 -10.84
CA ALA A 650 -7.73 18.06 -11.86
C ALA A 650 -7.20 17.66 -13.23
N GLY A 651 -8.06 17.06 -14.06
CA GLY A 651 -7.69 16.56 -15.37
C GLY A 651 -8.76 16.86 -16.41
N ALA A 652 -8.31 17.08 -17.66
CA ALA A 652 -9.13 17.23 -18.82
C ALA A 652 -8.63 16.27 -19.92
N SER A 653 -9.56 15.64 -20.64
CA SER A 653 -9.28 14.74 -21.74
C SER A 653 -10.17 15.10 -22.93
N TYR A 654 -9.57 15.39 -24.07
CA TYR A 654 -10.27 15.69 -25.31
C TYR A 654 -10.04 14.57 -26.32
N THR A 655 -11.12 13.94 -26.78
CA THR A 655 -11.09 12.84 -27.76
C THR A 655 -11.45 13.34 -29.14
N LEU A 656 -10.50 13.29 -30.06
CA LEU A 656 -10.71 13.62 -31.49
C LEU A 656 -10.93 12.32 -32.28
N ARG A 657 -12.05 12.19 -32.92
CA ARG A 657 -12.30 11.11 -33.91
C ARG A 657 -11.73 11.54 -35.28
N THR A 658 -10.80 10.74 -35.81
CA THR A 658 -10.08 11.13 -37.06
C THR A 658 -10.84 10.82 -38.31
N GLY A 659 -11.68 9.79 -38.29
CA GLY A 659 -12.35 9.25 -39.50
C GLY A 659 -11.42 8.38 -40.37
N TRP A 660 -10.20 8.10 -39.96
CA TRP A 660 -9.26 7.25 -40.70
C TRP A 660 -9.38 5.79 -40.24
N ASN A 661 -9.32 4.85 -41.15
CA ASN A 661 -9.48 3.43 -40.84
C ASN A 661 -8.29 2.85 -40.04
N TRP A 662 -7.11 3.46 -40.13
CA TRP A 662 -5.91 3.02 -39.41
C TRP A 662 -5.65 3.73 -38.07
N LEU A 663 -6.37 4.85 -37.85
CA LEU A 663 -6.30 5.62 -36.60
C LEU A 663 -7.68 6.16 -36.27
N GLU A 664 -8.34 5.61 -35.29
CA GLU A 664 -9.74 5.97 -34.99
C GLU A 664 -9.83 7.21 -34.10
N TYR A 665 -8.95 7.30 -33.11
CA TYR A 665 -8.97 8.37 -32.11
C TYR A 665 -7.58 8.94 -31.85
N VAL A 666 -7.54 10.25 -31.58
CA VAL A 666 -6.43 10.93 -30.94
C VAL A 666 -6.94 11.56 -29.66
N ILE A 667 -6.39 11.18 -28.52
CA ILE A 667 -6.82 11.62 -27.22
C ILE A 667 -5.73 12.50 -26.61
N PHE A 668 -6.08 13.76 -26.35
CA PHE A 668 -5.22 14.72 -25.66
C PHE A 668 -5.62 14.76 -24.19
N ARG A 669 -4.68 14.56 -23.30
CA ARG A 669 -4.92 14.64 -21.87
C ARG A 669 -3.92 15.58 -21.21
N VAL A 670 -4.45 16.40 -20.29
CA VAL A 670 -3.67 17.24 -19.40
C VAL A 670 -4.24 17.06 -17.98
N ALA A 671 -3.39 16.93 -16.99
CA ALA A 671 -3.84 16.85 -15.61
C ALA A 671 -2.79 17.45 -14.66
N ALA A 672 -3.26 17.89 -13.51
CA ALA A 672 -2.45 18.29 -12.38
C ALA A 672 -2.85 17.48 -11.15
N ASN A 673 -1.88 16.96 -10.42
CA ASN A 673 -2.08 16.35 -9.11
C ASN A 673 -1.20 17.05 -8.08
N GLY A 674 -1.66 17.17 -6.85
CA GLY A 674 -0.94 17.87 -5.80
C GLY A 674 -1.32 17.43 -4.40
N ALA A 675 -0.40 17.65 -3.47
CA ALA A 675 -0.58 17.36 -2.06
C ALA A 675 0.12 18.42 -1.19
N GLY A 676 -0.30 18.54 0.07
CA GLY A 676 0.33 19.42 1.06
C GLY A 676 -0.70 20.29 1.79
N ARG A 677 -0.35 21.06 2.82
CA ARG A 677 0.93 21.03 3.55
C ARG A 677 1.10 19.68 4.24
N ILE A 678 2.31 19.16 4.31
CA ILE A 678 2.65 17.92 5.03
C ILE A 678 3.67 18.30 6.09
N TYR A 679 3.40 18.03 7.36
CA TYR A 679 4.38 18.13 8.44
C TYR A 679 5.10 16.79 8.59
N TRP A 680 6.39 16.87 8.93
CA TRP A 680 7.24 15.68 9.00
C TRP A 680 7.53 15.20 10.42
N ASN A 681 7.28 16.05 11.42
CA ASN A 681 7.49 15.74 12.82
C ASN A 681 6.34 16.25 13.70
N GLU A 682 6.26 15.74 14.93
CA GLU A 682 5.18 16.04 15.89
C GLU A 682 5.21 17.51 16.35
N ALA A 683 6.41 18.12 16.40
CA ALA A 683 6.59 19.53 16.73
C ALA A 683 6.15 20.47 15.60
N ASN A 684 5.88 19.95 14.40
CA ASN A 684 5.52 20.71 13.20
C ASN A 684 6.59 21.74 12.76
N THR A 685 7.85 21.49 13.07
CA THR A 685 8.97 22.38 12.72
C THR A 685 9.45 22.22 11.27
N PHE A 686 9.24 21.02 10.69
CA PHE A 686 9.59 20.70 9.32
C PHE A 686 8.34 20.37 8.51
N SER A 687 8.21 20.93 7.30
CA SER A 687 7.05 20.67 6.45
C SER A 687 7.37 20.81 4.97
N GLN A 688 6.67 20.04 4.15
CA GLN A 688 6.54 20.24 2.70
C GLN A 688 5.35 21.17 2.45
N PRO A 689 5.52 22.34 1.85
CA PRO A 689 4.40 23.17 1.38
C PRO A 689 3.55 22.42 0.34
N PHE A 690 2.36 22.97 0.00
CA PHE A 690 1.59 22.44 -1.11
C PHE A 690 2.40 22.47 -2.41
N TYR A 691 2.42 21.37 -3.13
CA TYR A 691 3.02 21.25 -4.45
C TYR A 691 2.01 20.65 -5.44
N ALA A 692 2.19 20.96 -6.71
CA ALA A 692 1.41 20.38 -7.80
C ALA A 692 2.33 19.94 -8.95
N LEU A 693 1.99 18.78 -9.53
CA LEU A 693 2.71 18.15 -10.63
C LEU A 693 1.82 18.17 -11.86
N LEU A 694 2.32 18.77 -12.94
CA LEU A 694 1.63 18.80 -14.23
C LEU A 694 2.03 17.57 -15.05
N GLU A 695 1.04 16.90 -15.63
CA GLU A 695 1.23 15.80 -16.54
C GLU A 695 0.40 15.99 -17.83
N ALA A 696 0.91 15.48 -18.95
CA ALA A 696 0.19 15.49 -20.22
C ALA A 696 0.51 14.23 -21.02
N SER A 697 -0.43 13.82 -21.86
CA SER A 697 -0.21 12.74 -22.82
C SER A 697 -1.02 12.94 -24.10
N ILE A 698 -0.51 12.35 -25.18
CA ILE A 698 -1.22 12.21 -26.45
C ILE A 698 -1.27 10.72 -26.77
N ARG A 699 -2.48 10.20 -26.91
CA ARG A 699 -2.74 8.80 -27.22
C ARG A 699 -3.31 8.70 -28.64
N PHE A 700 -2.66 7.89 -29.45
CA PHE A 700 -3.12 7.46 -30.77
C PHE A 700 -3.74 6.08 -30.61
N GLU A 701 -5.02 5.94 -30.92
CA GLU A 701 -5.77 4.72 -30.65
C GLU A 701 -6.50 4.19 -31.88
N HIS A 702 -6.32 2.91 -32.09
CA HIS A 702 -7.03 2.09 -33.05
C HIS A 702 -7.62 0.87 -32.31
N ARG A 703 -8.58 0.18 -32.94
CA ARG A 703 -9.25 -1.01 -32.37
C ARG A 703 -8.30 -2.03 -31.72
N HIS A 704 -7.14 -2.27 -32.33
CA HIS A 704 -6.20 -3.31 -31.90
C HIS A 704 -4.91 -2.79 -31.27
N TRP A 705 -4.64 -1.50 -31.35
CA TRP A 705 -3.42 -0.94 -30.78
C TRP A 705 -3.62 0.48 -30.28
N ALA A 706 -2.80 0.85 -29.33
CA ALA A 706 -2.68 2.23 -28.88
C ALA A 706 -1.22 2.59 -28.61
N VAL A 707 -0.83 3.80 -29.01
CA VAL A 707 0.47 4.39 -28.71
C VAL A 707 0.26 5.66 -27.91
N ASP A 708 0.90 5.73 -26.76
CA ASP A 708 0.86 6.91 -25.90
C ASP A 708 2.24 7.57 -25.85
N VAL A 709 2.27 8.89 -26.01
CA VAL A 709 3.44 9.74 -25.68
C VAL A 709 3.05 10.55 -24.45
N TRP A 710 3.82 10.42 -23.38
CA TRP A 710 3.46 11.02 -22.11
C TRP A 710 4.62 11.73 -21.42
N GLY A 711 4.29 12.71 -20.60
CA GLY A 711 5.22 13.39 -19.70
C GLY A 711 4.59 13.65 -18.34
N ARG A 712 5.40 13.50 -17.29
CA ARG A 712 5.01 13.73 -15.89
C ARG A 712 5.94 14.76 -15.27
N ASN A 713 5.42 15.50 -14.28
CA ASN A 713 6.10 16.61 -13.64
C ASN A 713 6.71 17.58 -14.68
N LEU A 714 5.92 17.96 -15.67
CA LEU A 714 6.38 18.77 -16.81
C LEU A 714 6.97 20.11 -16.40
N THR A 715 6.55 20.67 -15.28
CA THR A 715 7.05 21.89 -14.68
C THR A 715 8.38 21.70 -13.95
N ASP A 716 8.87 20.47 -13.83
CA ASP A 716 10.06 20.08 -13.05
C ASP A 716 10.02 20.61 -11.61
N THR A 717 8.83 20.54 -11.02
CA THR A 717 8.59 20.98 -9.64
C THR A 717 9.40 20.13 -8.69
N ARG A 718 10.19 20.79 -7.83
CA ARG A 718 10.95 20.15 -6.77
C ARG A 718 10.07 20.05 -5.53
N TYR A 719 9.99 18.86 -4.95
CA TYR A 719 9.21 18.56 -3.74
C TYR A 719 9.86 17.43 -2.97
N ASP A 720 9.60 17.38 -1.68
CA ASP A 720 10.12 16.33 -0.81
C ASP A 720 8.99 15.34 -0.51
N THR A 721 9.32 14.05 -0.61
CA THR A 721 8.37 12.95 -0.34
C THR A 721 8.51 12.41 1.05
N PHE A 722 9.65 12.67 1.69
CA PHE A 722 9.96 12.16 3.02
C PHE A 722 11.06 12.98 3.70
N TYR A 723 10.97 13.10 5.03
CA TYR A 723 11.98 13.68 5.90
C TYR A 723 12.09 12.86 7.18
N PHE A 724 13.28 12.69 7.70
CA PHE A 724 13.54 12.03 8.99
C PHE A 724 14.90 12.43 9.56
N MET A 725 15.12 12.09 10.84
CA MET A 725 16.41 12.22 11.49
C MET A 725 17.02 10.85 11.74
N SER A 726 18.34 10.72 11.60
CA SER A 726 19.15 9.56 11.97
C SER A 726 20.48 10.04 12.53
N ILE A 727 20.89 9.52 13.68
CA ILE A 727 22.17 9.82 14.34
C ILE A 727 22.44 11.35 14.41
N GLY A 728 21.41 12.12 14.85
CA GLY A 728 21.50 13.58 14.97
C GLY A 728 21.49 14.35 13.65
N ASN A 729 21.52 13.69 12.50
CA ASN A 729 21.53 14.29 11.17
C ASN A 729 20.13 14.25 10.53
N SER A 730 19.82 15.23 9.71
CA SER A 730 18.55 15.36 9.01
C SER A 730 18.69 14.93 7.56
N PHE A 731 17.73 14.11 7.11
CA PHE A 731 17.69 13.57 5.76
C PHE A 731 16.35 13.82 5.11
N LEU A 732 16.36 14.00 3.79
CA LEU A 732 15.15 14.12 2.99
C LEU A 732 15.24 13.25 1.72
N GLN A 733 14.08 12.85 1.23
CA GLN A 733 13.96 12.24 -0.09
C GLN A 733 13.25 13.20 -1.04
N ARG A 734 13.88 13.45 -2.16
CA ARG A 734 13.28 14.22 -3.25
C ARG A 734 12.27 13.39 -4.03
N GLY A 735 11.21 14.04 -4.48
CA GLY A 735 10.32 13.47 -5.48
C GLY A 735 10.99 13.33 -6.85
N ARG A 736 10.41 12.49 -7.70
CA ARG A 736 10.94 12.24 -9.05
C ARG A 736 10.95 13.52 -9.89
N PRO A 737 12.04 13.79 -10.63
CA PRO A 737 12.13 14.92 -11.55
C PRO A 737 11.16 14.72 -12.73
N ARG A 738 11.15 15.66 -13.68
CA ARG A 738 10.42 15.54 -14.94
C ARG A 738 10.81 14.28 -15.68
N THR A 739 9.80 13.54 -16.17
CA THR A 739 9.96 12.28 -16.91
C THR A 739 9.11 12.26 -18.15
N PHE A 740 9.59 11.56 -19.18
CA PHE A 740 8.90 11.34 -20.44
C PHE A 740 8.94 9.86 -20.82
N GLY A 741 8.01 9.42 -21.62
CA GLY A 741 8.02 8.07 -22.14
C GLY A 741 7.02 7.84 -23.27
N VAL A 742 7.14 6.65 -23.84
CA VAL A 742 6.25 6.13 -24.89
C VAL A 742 5.77 4.76 -24.45
N SER A 743 4.48 4.50 -24.64
CA SER A 743 3.87 3.18 -24.35
C SER A 743 3.15 2.68 -25.60
N LEU A 744 3.24 1.37 -25.84
CA LEU A 744 2.50 0.65 -26.88
C LEU A 744 1.63 -0.40 -26.20
N SER A 745 0.37 -0.44 -26.55
CA SER A 745 -0.57 -1.49 -26.14
C SER A 745 -1.17 -2.14 -27.38
N ILE A 746 -1.24 -3.48 -27.38
CA ILE A 746 -1.85 -4.27 -28.47
C ILE A 746 -2.88 -5.21 -27.84
N THR A 747 -4.05 -5.31 -28.44
CA THR A 747 -5.14 -6.21 -28.04
C THR A 747 -5.56 -7.03 -29.27
N LEU A 748 -5.46 -8.36 -29.18
CA LEU A 748 -5.74 -9.33 -30.26
C LEU A 748 -6.89 -10.25 -29.85
#